data_07ba30755aa7255478825b309e5db643
#
_entry.id   07ba30755aa7255478825b309e5db643
#
_cell.length_a   1.000
_cell.length_b   1.000
_cell.length_c   1.000
_cell.angle_alpha   90.00
_cell.angle_beta   90.00
_cell.angle_gamma   90.00
#
_symmetry.space_group_name_H-M   'P 1'
#
loop_
_entity.id
_entity.type
_entity.pdbx_description
1 polymer ?
#
loop_
_entity_poly.entity_id
_entity_poly.type
_entity_poly.pdbx_seq_one_letter_code
_entity_poly.pdbx_strand_id
1 'polypeptide(L)'
;MIINHVFRLSTLALLLISSSIVYAGQPVVWETSARADLLKGDARGVSISDTGVLMLSPKLTELFNTQQTYVWSTAVDNAGNVFVGTGHDGKIFRIAANGTGSLLYDAAELDVTALAVGRDGSLYAGTSPDGKVYRIGADGKADVYFDPDDKYIWSLAVMPDGSLAVGAGDSGKIYRVRAAGAKPDVSLLVSTNQTHVISLAVTPQGDLIAGTDPGGLVLRISPEGKTFALFDTQLREIHALAPAADGSIYALALSDAAAGNKGPTAPVVTSQPSEGSTPTTTVTITAIDETGAPLQAQPTATRSRNDVSNARSAVFRILPDGATDVVWSSTTITAFSITPALTGGSVLIGTADKGRIYSVTNDGRDTLLLQSPEGQISSMIVKGNQIYAASSNQGKLFRFGNDLVSEGSYESPVRDAKLIATWGRVWWRGAGNIEVQTRTGNGERPDATWSDWSSSVKNPDGNQISSPRARFIQWRTVVRSGAGSPTWLEDVSVAYLPRNVAPEVLTITALPIGVGLQQIAQVAIDPNVESSGLDPSVFGPVAQVPPRRFYQRGARSFQWQAEDRNGDTLEYSIYYRPFNEQTFRLLKDKLRDNFFTIDGATLADGRYVIKVVASDGPDNPLGQKLTGERLSEPVDIDNTPPVVKVMDQPQAGRDNVRVVFSADDATSKIRKADISIDGATWLPIFPDDGIADSGHETFTVDAGALTPGEHTISLRSFDTSGNVGTASVTVRK
;
A
#
# COMPACT_ATOMS: atom_id res chain seq x y z
N MET A 1 21.48 -54.26 49.42
CA MET A 1 22.32 -53.45 48.52
C MET A 1 21.85 -53.51 47.05
N ILE A 2 20.64 -54.00 46.80
CA ILE A 2 20.08 -54.15 45.42
C ILE A 2 18.88 -53.23 45.16
N ILE A 3 18.31 -52.61 46.19
CA ILE A 3 17.10 -51.72 46.06
C ILE A 3 17.48 -50.28 45.69
N ASN A 4 18.72 -49.82 45.91
CA ASN A 4 19.12 -48.43 45.61
C ASN A 4 19.59 -48.19 44.17
N HIS A 5 19.73 -49.21 43.34
CA HIS A 5 20.11 -49.02 41.92
C HIS A 5 18.94 -48.92 40.96
N VAL A 6 17.76 -49.45 41.32
CA VAL A 6 16.56 -49.39 40.48
C VAL A 6 15.91 -47.99 40.55
N PHE A 7 16.03 -47.33 41.69
CA PHE A 7 15.47 -45.95 41.85
C PHE A 7 16.30 -44.85 41.16
N ARG A 8 17.60 -45.10 40.91
CA ARG A 8 18.46 -44.14 40.18
C ARG A 8 18.36 -44.28 38.64
N LEU A 9 17.95 -45.38 38.13
CA LEU A 9 17.71 -45.55 36.69
C LEU A 9 16.32 -45.05 36.26
N SER A 10 15.33 -45.05 37.15
CA SER A 10 13.97 -44.53 36.86
C SER A 10 13.92 -43.01 36.87
N THR A 11 14.78 -42.33 37.65
CA THR A 11 14.88 -40.85 37.66
C THR A 11 15.71 -40.33 36.49
N LEU A 12 16.61 -41.13 35.89
CA LEU A 12 17.36 -40.70 34.72
C LEU A 12 16.56 -40.89 33.42
N ALA A 13 15.58 -41.82 33.42
CA ALA A 13 14.69 -42.03 32.26
C ALA A 13 13.54 -41.01 32.17
N LEU A 14 13.20 -40.32 33.28
CA LEU A 14 12.16 -39.27 33.27
C LEU A 14 12.69 -37.85 32.96
N LEU A 15 14.02 -37.67 32.87
CA LEU A 15 14.66 -36.39 32.54
C LEU A 15 15.05 -36.27 31.06
N LEU A 16 14.72 -37.27 30.25
CA LEU A 16 15.05 -37.30 28.81
C LEU A 16 13.84 -37.13 27.88
N ILE A 17 12.65 -36.81 28.42
CA ILE A 17 11.45 -36.50 27.60
C ILE A 17 11.01 -35.05 27.82
N SER A 18 11.92 -34.12 27.96
CA SER A 18 11.69 -32.77 27.49
C SER A 18 12.27 -32.65 26.08
N SER A 19 11.67 -33.34 25.13
CA SER A 19 11.86 -33.02 23.72
C SER A 19 11.40 -31.56 23.55
N SER A 20 12.34 -30.65 23.58
CA SER A 20 12.18 -29.33 23.02
C SER A 20 11.61 -29.53 21.64
N ILE A 21 10.33 -29.20 21.44
CA ILE A 21 9.73 -29.11 20.12
C ILE A 21 10.50 -27.97 19.45
N VAL A 22 11.53 -28.33 18.68
CA VAL A 22 12.24 -27.39 17.82
C VAL A 22 11.29 -27.14 16.66
N TYR A 23 10.74 -25.96 16.61
CA TYR A 23 9.96 -25.51 15.48
C TYR A 23 10.89 -25.33 14.29
N ALA A 24 10.49 -25.84 13.15
CA ALA A 24 11.15 -25.70 11.87
C ALA A 24 10.57 -24.53 11.11
N GLY A 25 11.38 -23.85 10.37
CA GLY A 25 11.10 -22.64 9.62
C GLY A 25 12.05 -21.53 10.05
N GLN A 26 12.29 -20.59 9.18
CA GLN A 26 13.08 -19.41 9.54
C GLN A 26 12.22 -18.46 10.38
N PRO A 27 12.72 -17.98 11.54
CA PRO A 27 12.01 -16.98 12.31
C PRO A 27 11.91 -15.68 11.53
N VAL A 28 10.74 -15.09 11.54
CA VAL A 28 10.50 -13.77 10.97
C VAL A 28 10.70 -12.74 12.05
N VAL A 29 11.37 -11.64 11.73
CA VAL A 29 11.49 -10.47 12.62
C VAL A 29 10.60 -9.36 12.08
N TRP A 30 9.67 -8.91 12.90
CA TRP A 30 8.90 -7.71 12.66
C TRP A 30 9.57 -6.54 13.36
N GLU A 31 10.19 -5.67 12.59
CA GLU A 31 10.81 -4.46 13.05
C GLU A 31 9.90 -3.25 12.81
N THR A 32 9.82 -2.36 13.80
CA THR A 32 9.10 -1.09 13.73
C THR A 32 10.11 0.01 14.06
N SER A 33 10.82 0.51 13.06
CA SER A 33 11.87 1.54 13.17
C SER A 33 11.59 2.75 12.29
N ALA A 34 10.87 2.55 11.16
CA ALA A 34 10.56 3.65 10.26
C ALA A 34 9.47 4.57 10.82
N ARG A 35 9.68 5.89 10.71
CA ARG A 35 8.67 6.89 11.09
C ARG A 35 7.29 6.59 10.49
N ALA A 36 7.23 6.19 9.22
CA ALA A 36 5.99 5.85 8.53
C ALA A 36 5.23 4.69 9.21
N ASP A 37 5.93 3.73 9.82
CA ASP A 37 5.31 2.64 10.55
C ASP A 37 4.84 3.07 11.92
N LEU A 38 5.61 3.90 12.61
CA LEU A 38 5.22 4.47 13.90
C LEU A 38 4.00 5.40 13.78
N LEU A 39 3.85 6.14 12.69
CA LEU A 39 2.67 6.97 12.44
C LEU A 39 1.37 6.16 12.22
N LYS A 40 1.44 4.87 11.93
CA LYS A 40 0.25 4.00 11.84
C LYS A 40 -0.37 3.67 13.20
N GLY A 41 0.43 3.73 14.26
CA GLY A 41 0.01 3.47 15.62
C GLY A 41 -0.70 4.65 16.30
N ASP A 42 -0.96 4.49 17.59
CA ASP A 42 -1.62 5.48 18.44
C ASP A 42 -0.66 6.01 19.51
N ALA A 43 -0.45 7.33 19.48
CA ALA A 43 0.50 8.03 20.34
C ALA A 43 -0.27 8.81 21.43
N ARG A 44 -0.07 8.48 22.70
CA ARG A 44 -0.68 9.18 23.83
C ARG A 44 0.39 9.69 24.76
N GLY A 45 0.57 10.99 24.82
CA GLY A 45 1.65 11.58 25.61
C GLY A 45 3.05 11.29 25.06
N VAL A 46 3.18 10.92 23.79
CA VAL A 46 4.46 10.75 23.10
C VAL A 46 4.47 11.53 21.79
N SER A 47 5.65 12.04 21.44
CA SER A 47 5.99 12.64 20.17
C SER A 47 6.76 11.63 19.31
N ILE A 48 6.68 11.75 17.99
CA ILE A 48 7.45 10.97 17.02
C ILE A 48 8.26 11.93 16.16
N SER A 49 9.58 11.88 16.27
CA SER A 49 10.47 12.75 15.49
C SER A 49 10.43 12.44 13.98
N ASP A 50 11.03 13.32 13.20
CA ASP A 50 11.29 13.15 11.77
C ASP A 50 12.13 11.89 11.45
N THR A 51 12.99 11.48 12.39
CA THR A 51 13.83 10.27 12.28
C THR A 51 13.17 9.01 12.84
N GLY A 52 11.94 9.08 13.37
CA GLY A 52 11.25 7.91 13.93
C GLY A 52 11.59 7.61 15.40
N VAL A 53 12.03 8.62 16.17
CA VAL A 53 12.28 8.46 17.61
C VAL A 53 11.03 8.85 18.41
N LEU A 54 10.59 7.98 19.31
CA LEU A 54 9.54 8.23 20.28
C LEU A 54 10.14 8.93 21.52
N MET A 55 9.49 10.01 21.94
CA MET A 55 9.86 10.78 23.14
C MET A 55 8.58 11.21 23.86
N LEU A 56 8.70 11.70 25.10
CA LEU A 56 7.56 12.31 25.80
C LEU A 56 7.11 13.58 25.07
N SER A 57 5.79 13.75 24.92
CA SER A 57 5.20 14.91 24.27
C SER A 57 4.96 16.06 25.24
N PRO A 58 4.67 17.27 24.73
CA PRO A 58 4.05 18.33 25.52
C PRO A 58 2.78 17.86 26.20
N LYS A 59 2.55 18.39 27.41
CA LYS A 59 1.36 18.08 28.21
C LYS A 59 0.14 18.77 27.63
N LEU A 60 -0.74 17.96 27.02
CA LEU A 60 -2.05 18.43 26.56
C LEU A 60 -3.03 18.41 27.74
N THR A 61 -3.63 19.56 28.06
CA THR A 61 -4.61 19.71 29.12
C THR A 61 -5.94 20.13 28.54
N GLU A 62 -7.00 19.37 28.77
CA GLU A 62 -8.36 19.76 28.45
C GLU A 62 -8.77 20.90 29.40
N LEU A 63 -9.16 22.06 28.86
CA LEU A 63 -9.63 23.20 29.62
C LEU A 63 -11.14 23.22 29.71
N PHE A 64 -11.85 22.93 28.63
CA PHE A 64 -13.28 23.08 28.57
C PHE A 64 -13.88 22.15 27.49
N ASN A 65 -15.08 21.62 27.80
CA ASN A 65 -15.88 20.89 26.81
C ASN A 65 -17.15 21.72 26.54
N THR A 66 -17.32 22.16 25.30
CA THR A 66 -18.49 22.97 24.90
C THR A 66 -19.77 22.14 24.81
N GLN A 67 -19.66 20.82 24.78
CA GLN A 67 -20.74 19.88 24.46
C GLN A 67 -21.37 20.10 23.07
N GLN A 68 -20.65 20.81 22.20
CA GLN A 68 -21.01 21.02 20.80
C GLN A 68 -20.19 20.08 19.92
N THR A 69 -20.70 19.79 18.73
CA THR A 69 -20.00 18.89 17.80
C THR A 69 -18.81 19.57 17.16
N TYR A 70 -18.97 20.83 16.74
CA TYR A 70 -17.97 21.54 15.95
C TYR A 70 -17.51 22.81 16.63
N VAL A 71 -16.22 23.08 16.58
CA VAL A 71 -15.63 24.39 16.88
C VAL A 71 -14.94 24.87 15.60
N TRP A 72 -15.35 26.03 15.11
CA TRP A 72 -14.81 26.61 13.88
C TRP A 72 -13.76 27.69 14.16
N SER A 73 -13.97 28.48 15.19
CA SER A 73 -13.14 29.66 15.42
C SER A 73 -12.73 29.82 16.88
N THR A 74 -11.54 30.41 17.07
CA THR A 74 -11.04 30.77 18.40
C THR A 74 -10.44 32.16 18.37
N ALA A 75 -10.57 32.89 19.50
CA ALA A 75 -9.89 34.16 19.73
C ALA A 75 -9.42 34.23 21.20
N VAL A 76 -8.42 35.09 21.49
CA VAL A 76 -7.91 35.27 22.85
C VAL A 76 -7.76 36.72 23.17
N ASP A 77 -8.24 37.17 24.33
CA ASP A 77 -8.11 38.53 24.78
C ASP A 77 -6.77 38.80 25.52
N ASN A 78 -6.56 40.05 25.90
CA ASN A 78 -5.36 40.42 26.64
C ASN A 78 -5.30 39.87 28.06
N ALA A 79 -6.45 39.53 28.66
CA ALA A 79 -6.54 38.94 29.96
C ALA A 79 -6.31 37.41 29.95
N GLY A 80 -6.21 36.82 28.76
CA GLY A 80 -6.01 35.36 28.58
C GLY A 80 -7.31 34.57 28.56
N ASN A 81 -8.48 35.21 28.45
CA ASN A 81 -9.72 34.49 28.19
C ASN A 81 -9.73 34.04 26.72
N VAL A 82 -10.10 32.77 26.51
CA VAL A 82 -10.26 32.20 25.18
C VAL A 82 -11.75 32.19 24.81
N PHE A 83 -12.06 32.67 23.64
CA PHE A 83 -13.40 32.60 23.07
C PHE A 83 -13.43 31.51 22.01
N VAL A 84 -14.52 30.76 21.98
CA VAL A 84 -14.73 29.59 21.12
C VAL A 84 -16.06 29.76 20.41
N GLY A 85 -16.03 29.81 19.08
CA GLY A 85 -17.22 29.86 18.22
C GLY A 85 -17.54 28.48 17.66
N THR A 86 -18.79 28.06 17.78
CA THR A 86 -19.25 26.71 17.43
C THR A 86 -20.05 26.67 16.14
N GLY A 87 -20.20 25.47 15.59
CA GLY A 87 -21.05 25.20 14.46
C GLY A 87 -22.30 24.44 14.83
N HIS A 88 -23.33 24.57 14.00
CA HIS A 88 -24.67 23.97 14.05
C HIS A 88 -25.61 24.56 15.12
N ASP A 89 -25.08 25.30 16.11
CA ASP A 89 -25.89 25.94 17.16
C ASP A 89 -25.50 27.42 17.40
N GLY A 90 -24.58 27.99 16.65
CA GLY A 90 -24.21 29.42 16.70
C GLY A 90 -23.72 29.92 18.06
N LYS A 91 -23.23 29.04 18.95
CA LYS A 91 -22.87 29.41 20.34
C LYS A 91 -21.45 29.94 20.44
N ILE A 92 -21.27 30.91 21.31
CA ILE A 92 -19.97 31.48 21.63
C ILE A 92 -19.74 31.30 23.14
N PHE A 93 -18.66 30.58 23.45
CA PHE A 93 -18.23 30.37 24.84
C PHE A 93 -17.06 31.28 25.19
N ARG A 94 -17.02 31.73 26.44
CA ARG A 94 -15.85 32.40 27.03
C ARG A 94 -15.26 31.48 28.09
N ILE A 95 -13.97 31.17 27.93
CA ILE A 95 -13.21 30.29 28.80
C ILE A 95 -12.08 31.09 29.44
N ALA A 96 -12.11 31.23 30.78
CA ALA A 96 -11.05 31.87 31.53
C ALA A 96 -9.76 31.03 31.54
N ALA A 97 -8.61 31.65 31.79
CA ALA A 97 -7.31 30.99 31.84
C ALA A 97 -7.23 29.78 32.80
N ASN A 98 -8.08 29.75 33.83
CA ASN A 98 -8.22 28.63 34.80
C ASN A 98 -9.10 27.47 34.29
N GLY A 99 -9.68 27.59 33.09
CA GLY A 99 -10.57 26.58 32.50
C GLY A 99 -12.05 26.74 32.84
N THR A 100 -12.43 27.76 33.64
CA THR A 100 -13.85 28.03 33.88
C THR A 100 -14.47 28.63 32.63
N GLY A 101 -15.44 27.95 32.03
CA GLY A 101 -16.11 28.39 30.81
C GLY A 101 -17.61 28.61 31.03
N SER A 102 -18.18 29.53 30.23
CA SER A 102 -19.62 29.81 30.21
C SER A 102 -20.05 30.20 28.79
N LEU A 103 -21.31 29.96 28.47
CA LEU A 103 -21.93 30.52 27.27
C LEU A 103 -21.92 32.04 27.41
N LEU A 104 -21.38 32.73 26.43
CA LEU A 104 -21.31 34.18 26.33
C LEU A 104 -22.46 34.73 25.48
N TYR A 105 -22.72 34.12 24.34
CA TYR A 105 -23.73 34.55 23.39
C TYR A 105 -24.25 33.36 22.58
N ASP A 106 -25.49 33.43 22.14
CA ASP A 106 -26.17 32.46 21.27
C ASP A 106 -26.64 33.23 20.02
N ALA A 107 -25.97 33.04 18.90
CA ALA A 107 -26.30 33.73 17.66
C ALA A 107 -27.54 33.08 17.01
N ALA A 108 -28.23 33.88 16.18
CA ALA A 108 -29.39 33.38 15.44
C ALA A 108 -28.96 32.46 14.27
N GLU A 109 -27.74 32.66 13.75
CA GLU A 109 -27.18 31.88 12.68
C GLU A 109 -26.55 30.57 13.23
N LEU A 110 -26.42 29.58 12.35
CA LEU A 110 -25.98 28.22 12.74
C LEU A 110 -24.49 28.16 13.13
N ASP A 111 -23.64 28.88 12.42
CA ASP A 111 -22.19 28.75 12.54
C ASP A 111 -21.53 30.08 12.91
N VAL A 112 -20.62 30.04 13.88
CA VAL A 112 -19.71 31.14 14.21
C VAL A 112 -18.35 30.84 13.54
N THR A 113 -18.21 31.31 12.33
CA THR A 113 -17.08 30.98 11.44
C THR A 113 -15.81 31.74 11.78
N ALA A 114 -15.93 32.94 12.34
CA ALA A 114 -14.79 33.77 12.67
C ALA A 114 -14.99 34.55 13.99
N LEU A 115 -13.90 34.67 14.75
CA LEU A 115 -13.84 35.45 15.98
C LEU A 115 -12.62 36.40 15.95
N ALA A 116 -12.80 37.62 16.41
CA ALA A 116 -11.70 38.59 16.61
C ALA A 116 -11.94 39.44 17.85
N VAL A 117 -10.89 39.73 18.62
CA VAL A 117 -10.98 40.61 19.80
C VAL A 117 -10.50 42.02 19.43
N GLY A 118 -11.37 42.96 19.61
CA GLY A 118 -11.08 44.38 19.42
C GLY A 118 -10.11 44.94 20.46
N ARG A 119 -9.49 46.10 20.14
CA ARG A 119 -8.59 46.79 21.08
C ARG A 119 -9.30 47.29 22.34
N ASP A 120 -10.59 47.53 22.25
CA ASP A 120 -11.46 47.93 23.38
C ASP A 120 -11.93 46.70 24.20
N GLY A 121 -11.54 45.50 23.86
CA GLY A 121 -11.92 44.25 24.51
C GLY A 121 -13.26 43.70 24.05
N SER A 122 -13.98 44.36 23.12
CA SER A 122 -15.19 43.78 22.52
C SER A 122 -14.81 42.57 21.66
N LEU A 123 -15.68 41.56 21.64
CA LEU A 123 -15.55 40.41 20.76
C LEU A 123 -16.38 40.66 19.49
N TYR A 124 -15.76 40.47 18.33
CA TYR A 124 -16.43 40.43 17.04
C TYR A 124 -16.62 38.98 16.61
N ALA A 125 -17.83 38.63 16.16
CA ALA A 125 -18.18 37.31 15.70
C ALA A 125 -18.81 37.35 14.31
N GLY A 126 -18.21 36.68 13.35
CA GLY A 126 -18.73 36.47 12.00
C GLY A 126 -19.50 35.20 11.92
N THR A 127 -20.65 35.21 11.24
CA THR A 127 -21.60 34.07 11.22
C THR A 127 -21.93 33.62 9.80
N SER A 128 -22.61 32.46 9.73
CA SER A 128 -23.05 31.78 8.52
C SER A 128 -24.25 30.85 8.86
N PRO A 129 -25.24 30.62 7.96
CA PRO A 129 -25.59 31.46 6.80
C PRO A 129 -26.19 32.81 7.27
N ASP A 130 -26.52 33.70 6.34
CA ASP A 130 -26.93 35.08 6.62
C ASP A 130 -25.82 35.86 7.31
N GLY A 131 -24.71 35.99 6.61
CA GLY A 131 -23.42 36.49 7.10
C GLY A 131 -23.47 37.83 7.83
N LYS A 132 -23.59 37.81 9.16
CA LYS A 132 -23.56 38.98 10.02
C LYS A 132 -22.29 39.05 10.86
N VAL A 133 -21.91 40.26 11.23
CA VAL A 133 -20.88 40.48 12.24
C VAL A 133 -21.53 41.05 13.48
N TYR A 134 -21.47 40.32 14.57
CA TYR A 134 -21.89 40.76 15.89
C TYR A 134 -20.73 41.41 16.64
N ARG A 135 -21.03 42.46 17.40
CA ARG A 135 -20.14 43.02 18.42
C ARG A 135 -20.71 42.67 19.80
N ILE A 136 -19.90 41.96 20.57
CA ILE A 136 -20.34 41.35 21.86
C ILE A 136 -19.51 41.98 22.97
N GLY A 137 -20.18 42.54 23.94
CA GLY A 137 -19.56 43.09 25.13
C GLY A 137 -19.13 42.02 26.12
N ALA A 138 -18.33 42.42 27.12
CA ALA A 138 -17.90 41.51 28.20
C ALA A 138 -19.06 40.96 29.04
N ASP A 139 -20.22 41.65 29.04
CA ASP A 139 -21.47 41.27 29.70
C ASP A 139 -22.35 40.33 28.86
N GLY A 140 -21.92 39.94 27.68
CA GLY A 140 -22.64 39.08 26.74
C GLY A 140 -23.71 39.79 25.93
N LYS A 141 -23.90 41.11 26.06
CA LYS A 141 -24.78 41.84 25.18
C LYS A 141 -24.16 41.97 23.81
N ALA A 142 -24.95 41.69 22.80
CA ALA A 142 -24.52 41.72 21.41
C ALA A 142 -25.42 42.61 20.57
N ASP A 143 -24.80 43.37 19.69
CA ASP A 143 -25.46 44.13 18.65
C ASP A 143 -24.96 43.68 17.27
N VAL A 144 -25.83 43.73 16.24
CA VAL A 144 -25.38 43.54 14.84
C VAL A 144 -24.53 44.74 14.46
N TYR A 145 -23.23 44.50 14.32
CA TYR A 145 -22.25 45.55 14.02
C TYR A 145 -22.15 45.83 12.53
N PHE A 146 -22.24 44.74 11.71
CA PHE A 146 -22.22 44.86 10.26
C PHE A 146 -23.04 43.74 9.65
N ASP A 147 -23.89 44.08 8.67
CA ASP A 147 -24.78 43.15 7.97
C ASP A 147 -24.65 43.43 6.46
N PRO A 148 -23.70 42.78 5.78
CA PRO A 148 -23.60 42.85 4.31
C PRO A 148 -24.65 41.94 3.65
N ASP A 149 -24.88 42.14 2.35
CA ASP A 149 -25.75 41.23 1.58
C ASP A 149 -25.05 39.90 1.23
N ASP A 150 -23.95 39.56 1.89
CA ASP A 150 -23.16 38.36 1.66
C ASP A 150 -23.65 37.22 2.62
N LYS A 151 -23.74 35.98 2.11
CA LYS A 151 -24.24 34.86 2.92
C LYS A 151 -23.29 34.37 4.01
N TYR A 152 -22.00 34.62 3.84
CA TYR A 152 -20.96 34.06 4.71
C TYR A 152 -20.00 35.13 5.14
N ILE A 153 -19.68 35.18 6.43
CA ILE A 153 -18.52 35.90 6.95
C ILE A 153 -17.48 34.83 7.32
N TRP A 154 -16.49 34.64 6.50
CA TRP A 154 -15.49 33.58 6.71
C TRP A 154 -14.34 33.98 7.63
N SER A 155 -13.97 35.23 7.64
CA SER A 155 -12.77 35.67 8.36
C SER A 155 -12.88 37.11 8.87
N LEU A 156 -12.27 37.34 10.02
CA LEU A 156 -12.21 38.67 10.68
C LEU A 156 -10.76 38.99 11.09
N ALA A 157 -10.32 40.21 10.92
CA ALA A 157 -9.02 40.66 11.41
C ALA A 157 -9.10 42.11 11.94
N VAL A 158 -8.56 42.35 13.12
CA VAL A 158 -8.50 43.73 13.68
C VAL A 158 -7.25 44.43 13.16
N MET A 159 -7.45 45.49 12.44
CA MET A 159 -6.37 46.31 11.83
C MET A 159 -5.59 47.13 12.87
N PRO A 160 -4.37 47.62 12.55
CA PRO A 160 -3.59 48.45 13.44
C PRO A 160 -4.27 49.75 13.88
N ASP A 161 -5.18 50.30 13.09
CA ASP A 161 -5.95 51.49 13.41
C ASP A 161 -7.21 51.23 14.25
N GLY A 162 -7.44 49.92 14.62
CA GLY A 162 -8.60 49.49 15.38
C GLY A 162 -9.84 49.20 14.53
N SER A 163 -9.80 49.44 13.20
CA SER A 163 -10.87 49.01 12.30
C SER A 163 -10.91 47.50 12.15
N LEU A 164 -12.07 46.93 11.82
CA LEU A 164 -12.26 45.51 11.53
C LEU A 164 -12.24 45.29 10.04
N ALA A 165 -11.35 44.42 9.57
CA ALA A 165 -11.42 43.84 8.25
C ALA A 165 -12.33 42.62 8.27
N VAL A 166 -13.26 42.52 7.32
CA VAL A 166 -14.29 41.48 7.22
C VAL A 166 -14.17 40.80 5.86
N GLY A 167 -13.81 39.51 5.85
CA GLY A 167 -13.74 38.71 4.65
C GLY A 167 -15.05 37.97 4.41
N ALA A 168 -15.69 38.27 3.28
CA ALA A 168 -17.01 37.78 2.94
C ALA A 168 -16.94 36.61 1.91
N GLY A 169 -18.00 35.82 1.88
CA GLY A 169 -18.24 34.78 0.90
C GLY A 169 -19.36 35.11 -0.07
N ASP A 170 -19.47 34.39 -1.17
CA ASP A 170 -20.29 34.63 -2.37
C ASP A 170 -19.78 35.77 -3.28
N SER A 171 -19.24 36.84 -2.74
CA SER A 171 -18.79 38.00 -3.53
C SER A 171 -17.27 38.22 -3.48
N GLY A 172 -16.55 37.50 -2.60
CA GLY A 172 -15.09 37.62 -2.41
C GLY A 172 -14.64 39.02 -2.05
N LYS A 173 -15.44 39.73 -1.29
CA LYS A 173 -15.17 41.11 -0.87
C LYS A 173 -14.49 41.16 0.49
N ILE A 174 -13.69 42.19 0.68
CA ILE A 174 -13.12 42.55 1.97
C ILE A 174 -13.65 43.95 2.32
N TYR A 175 -14.39 44.02 3.42
CA TYR A 175 -14.90 45.26 3.94
C TYR A 175 -14.02 45.76 5.07
N ARG A 176 -13.96 47.09 5.23
CA ARG A 176 -13.39 47.77 6.38
C ARG A 176 -14.49 48.44 7.18
N VAL A 177 -14.62 48.06 8.44
CA VAL A 177 -15.66 48.56 9.34
C VAL A 177 -15.01 49.30 10.49
N ARG A 178 -15.32 50.60 10.63
CA ARG A 178 -14.80 51.49 11.67
C ARG A 178 -15.91 51.87 12.65
N ALA A 179 -15.57 51.95 13.91
CA ALA A 179 -16.48 52.51 14.88
C ALA A 179 -16.66 54.03 14.61
N ALA A 180 -17.90 54.46 14.35
CA ALA A 180 -18.25 55.85 14.08
C ALA A 180 -19.60 56.19 14.69
N GLY A 181 -19.60 56.69 15.93
CA GLY A 181 -20.86 57.07 16.61
C GLY A 181 -21.80 55.91 16.83
N ALA A 182 -23.11 56.11 16.52
CA ALA A 182 -24.16 55.12 16.74
C ALA A 182 -24.18 54.01 15.65
N LYS A 183 -23.60 54.22 14.49
CA LYS A 183 -23.47 53.26 13.39
C LYS A 183 -22.02 53.19 12.91
N PRO A 184 -21.49 52.04 12.54
CA PRO A 184 -20.16 51.93 11.99
C PRO A 184 -20.06 52.60 10.61
N ASP A 185 -18.86 53.14 10.31
CA ASP A 185 -18.48 53.56 8.97
C ASP A 185 -17.96 52.35 8.19
N VAL A 186 -18.63 51.99 7.11
CA VAL A 186 -18.35 50.82 6.28
C VAL A 186 -17.82 51.26 4.92
N SER A 187 -16.70 50.71 4.54
CA SER A 187 -16.14 50.89 3.19
C SER A 187 -15.72 49.55 2.59
N LEU A 188 -15.93 49.40 1.29
CA LEU A 188 -15.34 48.28 0.52
C LEU A 188 -13.85 48.54 0.39
N LEU A 189 -13.03 47.64 0.97
CA LEU A 189 -11.57 47.76 0.89
C LEU A 189 -11.04 47.14 -0.40
N VAL A 190 -11.51 45.94 -0.73
CA VAL A 190 -11.07 45.18 -1.91
C VAL A 190 -12.18 44.26 -2.42
N SER A 191 -12.27 44.10 -3.74
CA SER A 191 -12.94 42.99 -4.42
C SER A 191 -11.89 42.09 -5.03
N THR A 192 -11.80 40.83 -4.57
CA THR A 192 -10.74 39.90 -4.96
C THR A 192 -10.98 39.21 -6.29
N ASN A 193 -12.18 39.33 -6.87
CA ASN A 193 -12.63 38.55 -8.02
C ASN A 193 -12.63 37.01 -7.77
N GLN A 194 -12.59 36.59 -6.50
CA GLN A 194 -12.77 35.25 -6.07
C GLN A 194 -14.16 35.08 -5.44
N THR A 195 -14.58 33.84 -5.13
CA THR A 195 -15.89 33.62 -4.49
C THR A 195 -15.82 33.90 -2.98
N HIS A 196 -14.76 33.45 -2.32
CA HIS A 196 -14.64 33.53 -0.87
C HIS A 196 -13.29 34.11 -0.44
N VAL A 197 -13.31 34.87 0.65
CA VAL A 197 -12.13 35.27 1.43
C VAL A 197 -12.12 34.45 2.72
N ILE A 198 -11.48 33.28 2.63
CA ILE A 198 -11.55 32.27 3.70
C ILE A 198 -10.75 32.67 4.92
N SER A 199 -9.59 33.29 4.74
CA SER A 199 -8.71 33.63 5.84
C SER A 199 -8.18 35.05 5.74
N LEU A 200 -8.09 35.73 6.89
CA LEU A 200 -7.50 37.05 7.06
C LEU A 200 -6.50 37.02 8.22
N ALA A 201 -5.38 37.67 8.05
CA ALA A 201 -4.39 37.91 9.10
C ALA A 201 -3.73 39.25 8.95
N VAL A 202 -3.23 39.83 10.04
CA VAL A 202 -2.46 41.09 10.02
C VAL A 202 -1.01 40.76 10.31
N THR A 203 -0.10 41.25 9.46
CA THR A 203 1.34 41.07 9.68
C THR A 203 1.84 41.97 10.82
N PRO A 204 3.01 41.66 11.40
CA PRO A 204 3.65 42.56 12.37
C PRO A 204 3.88 43.99 11.83
N GLN A 205 4.00 44.17 10.52
CA GLN A 205 4.17 45.46 9.85
C GLN A 205 2.85 46.21 9.65
N GLY A 206 1.71 45.54 9.88
CA GLY A 206 0.37 46.13 9.79
C GLY A 206 -0.35 45.92 8.47
N ASP A 207 0.25 45.22 7.52
CA ASP A 207 -0.42 44.84 6.28
C ASP A 207 -1.48 43.76 6.53
N LEU A 208 -2.60 43.86 5.83
CA LEU A 208 -3.62 42.80 5.82
C LEU A 208 -3.25 41.74 4.77
N ILE A 209 -3.28 40.47 5.19
CA ILE A 209 -3.07 39.32 4.31
C ILE A 209 -4.41 38.57 4.19
N ALA A 210 -4.77 38.21 2.95
CA ALA A 210 -6.00 37.50 2.66
C ALA A 210 -5.73 36.20 1.87
N GLY A 211 -6.41 35.15 2.25
CA GLY A 211 -6.43 33.88 1.54
C GLY A 211 -7.79 33.62 0.90
N THR A 212 -7.81 33.13 -0.32
CA THR A 212 -9.02 33.02 -1.16
C THR A 212 -9.37 31.59 -1.53
N ASP A 213 -10.63 31.36 -1.94
CA ASP A 213 -11.20 30.20 -2.60
C ASP A 213 -12.13 30.65 -3.76
N PRO A 214 -12.11 30.06 -4.97
CA PRO A 214 -11.36 28.86 -5.39
C PRO A 214 -9.95 29.13 -5.97
N GLY A 215 -9.50 30.35 -6.09
CA GLY A 215 -8.25 30.67 -6.80
C GLY A 215 -6.95 30.38 -6.01
N GLY A 216 -7.02 30.02 -4.73
CA GLY A 216 -5.83 29.70 -3.94
C GLY A 216 -4.79 30.86 -3.84
N LEU A 217 -5.26 32.11 -3.86
CA LEU A 217 -4.38 33.28 -3.83
C LEU A 217 -4.08 33.76 -2.41
N VAL A 218 -2.83 34.12 -2.16
CA VAL A 218 -2.42 34.88 -0.98
C VAL A 218 -2.20 36.32 -1.41
N LEU A 219 -3.03 37.23 -0.90
CA LEU A 219 -3.03 38.66 -1.24
C LEU A 219 -2.49 39.47 -0.08
N ARG A 220 -1.63 40.47 -0.36
CA ARG A 220 -1.27 41.54 0.58
C ARG A 220 -2.05 42.79 0.21
N ILE A 221 -2.67 43.40 1.20
CA ILE A 221 -3.53 44.59 1.03
C ILE A 221 -3.02 45.68 1.95
N SER A 222 -2.65 46.81 1.35
CA SER A 222 -2.22 47.98 2.11
C SER A 222 -3.40 48.64 2.85
N PRO A 223 -3.16 49.54 3.83
CA PRO A 223 -4.21 50.25 4.51
C PRO A 223 -5.12 51.07 3.57
N GLU A 224 -4.64 51.47 2.39
CA GLU A 224 -5.37 52.21 1.37
C GLU A 224 -6.14 51.30 0.40
N GLY A 225 -6.07 49.97 0.56
CA GLY A 225 -6.75 48.99 -0.29
C GLY A 225 -5.97 48.58 -1.55
N LYS A 226 -4.69 48.98 -1.67
CA LYS A 226 -3.86 48.53 -2.78
C LYS A 226 -3.48 47.05 -2.59
N THR A 227 -3.88 46.20 -3.54
CA THR A 227 -3.71 44.74 -3.49
C THR A 227 -2.52 44.32 -4.31
N PHE A 228 -1.75 43.35 -3.75
CA PHE A 228 -0.66 42.67 -4.43
C PHE A 228 -0.76 41.17 -4.15
N ALA A 229 -0.74 40.31 -5.20
CA ALA A 229 -0.70 38.88 -5.05
C ALA A 229 0.71 38.44 -4.63
N LEU A 230 0.84 37.92 -3.43
CA LEU A 230 2.10 37.37 -2.91
C LEU A 230 2.39 36.01 -3.46
N PHE A 231 1.34 35.18 -3.61
CA PHE A 231 1.48 33.81 -4.03
C PHE A 231 0.19 33.30 -4.66
N ASP A 232 0.33 32.48 -5.69
CA ASP A 232 -0.72 31.76 -6.39
C ASP A 232 -0.39 30.24 -6.32
N THR A 233 -1.19 29.46 -5.58
CA THR A 233 -0.95 28.03 -5.42
C THR A 233 -1.78 27.22 -6.41
N GLN A 234 -1.30 26.00 -6.76
CA GLN A 234 -2.06 25.04 -7.54
C GLN A 234 -3.24 24.42 -6.75
N LEU A 235 -3.30 24.65 -5.43
CA LEU A 235 -4.39 24.17 -4.59
C LEU A 235 -5.50 25.20 -4.56
N ARG A 236 -6.72 24.73 -4.35
CA ARG A 236 -7.92 25.54 -4.54
C ARG A 236 -8.10 26.64 -3.50
N GLU A 237 -7.80 26.36 -2.23
CA GLU A 237 -8.20 27.16 -1.09
C GLU A 237 -6.99 27.50 -0.22
N ILE A 238 -6.86 28.78 0.18
CA ILE A 238 -5.98 29.19 1.29
C ILE A 238 -6.81 29.19 2.57
N HIS A 239 -6.78 28.08 3.27
CA HIS A 239 -7.62 27.81 4.43
C HIS A 239 -7.22 28.63 5.67
N ALA A 240 -5.94 28.77 5.94
CA ALA A 240 -5.44 29.50 7.09
C ALA A 240 -4.11 30.21 6.80
N LEU A 241 -3.91 31.34 7.48
CA LEU A 241 -2.72 32.17 7.38
C LEU A 241 -2.12 32.42 8.77
N ALA A 242 -0.81 32.28 8.88
CA ALA A 242 -0.07 32.49 10.12
C ALA A 242 1.18 33.39 9.88
N PRO A 243 1.08 34.71 10.02
CA PRO A 243 2.25 35.57 9.98
C PRO A 243 3.20 35.28 11.12
N ALA A 244 4.49 35.21 10.83
CA ALA A 244 5.55 34.97 11.80
C ALA A 244 6.32 36.25 12.16
N ALA A 245 7.01 36.24 13.29
CA ALA A 245 7.75 37.38 13.81
C ALA A 245 8.93 37.80 12.91
N ASP A 246 9.48 36.86 12.10
CA ASP A 246 10.54 37.15 11.12
C ASP A 246 10.02 37.80 9.84
N GLY A 247 8.72 38.07 9.75
CA GLY A 247 8.05 38.68 8.59
C GLY A 247 7.66 37.66 7.52
N SER A 248 7.95 36.38 7.67
CA SER A 248 7.43 35.35 6.79
C SER A 248 5.95 35.04 7.10
N ILE A 249 5.26 34.48 6.12
CA ILE A 249 3.84 34.12 6.22
C ILE A 249 3.74 32.63 5.92
N TYR A 250 3.17 31.84 6.84
CA TYR A 250 2.77 30.46 6.53
C TYR A 250 1.35 30.47 6.01
N ALA A 251 1.13 29.80 4.88
CA ALA A 251 -0.17 29.65 4.25
C ALA A 251 -0.51 28.16 4.14
N LEU A 252 -1.60 27.76 4.78
CA LEU A 252 -2.17 26.42 4.65
C LEU A 252 -3.13 26.41 3.48
N ALA A 253 -2.84 25.58 2.49
CA ALA A 253 -3.68 25.39 1.32
C ALA A 253 -4.30 23.99 1.26
N LEU A 254 -5.53 23.92 0.74
CA LEU A 254 -6.30 22.68 0.58
C LEU A 254 -6.68 22.46 -0.89
N SER A 255 -6.70 21.19 -1.31
CA SER A 255 -7.30 20.77 -2.57
C SER A 255 -8.81 20.67 -2.46
N ASP A 256 -9.50 20.53 -3.59
CA ASP A 256 -10.94 20.31 -3.63
C ASP A 256 -11.32 19.02 -2.91
N ALA A 257 -12.17 19.10 -1.88
CA ALA A 257 -12.65 17.96 -1.12
C ALA A 257 -13.44 16.95 -2.00
N ALA A 258 -14.00 17.41 -3.12
CA ALA A 258 -14.72 16.55 -4.08
C ALA A 258 -13.79 15.66 -4.91
N ALA A 259 -12.48 15.94 -4.99
CA ALA A 259 -11.50 15.11 -5.69
C ALA A 259 -11.11 13.83 -4.92
N GLY A 260 -11.59 13.66 -3.69
CA GLY A 260 -11.20 12.56 -2.77
C GLY A 260 -11.72 11.17 -3.12
N ASN A 261 -12.46 10.96 -4.20
CA ASN A 261 -13.05 9.66 -4.56
C ASN A 261 -12.97 9.29 -6.05
N LYS A 262 -12.02 9.84 -6.79
CA LYS A 262 -11.67 9.27 -8.09
C LYS A 262 -10.52 8.30 -7.86
N GLY A 263 -10.84 6.99 -7.92
CA GLY A 263 -9.85 5.95 -8.09
C GLY A 263 -8.93 6.30 -9.29
N PRO A 264 -7.75 5.70 -9.40
CA PRO A 264 -6.77 6.08 -10.40
C PRO A 264 -7.38 5.96 -11.79
N THR A 265 -7.75 7.10 -12.37
CA THR A 265 -8.07 7.21 -13.80
C THR A 265 -6.75 7.01 -14.55
N ALA A 266 -6.69 5.95 -15.35
CA ALA A 266 -5.59 5.74 -16.27
C ALA A 266 -5.36 6.99 -17.13
N PRO A 267 -4.11 7.43 -17.33
CA PRO A 267 -3.83 8.59 -18.15
C PRO A 267 -4.20 8.29 -19.60
N VAL A 268 -5.07 9.15 -20.16
CA VAL A 268 -5.32 9.18 -21.61
C VAL A 268 -4.03 9.68 -22.26
N VAL A 269 -3.34 8.79 -22.96
CA VAL A 269 -2.15 9.13 -23.75
C VAL A 269 -2.62 9.85 -25.02
N THR A 270 -2.51 11.16 -25.05
CA THR A 270 -2.49 11.92 -26.30
C THR A 270 -1.06 12.01 -26.78
N SER A 271 -0.76 11.26 -27.84
CA SER A 271 0.52 11.31 -28.53
C SER A 271 0.62 12.56 -29.39
N GLN A 272 1.58 13.43 -29.09
CA GLN A 272 2.18 14.34 -30.07
C GLN A 272 3.72 14.20 -30.01
N PRO A 273 4.40 14.12 -31.14
CA PRO A 273 5.84 13.94 -31.18
C PRO A 273 6.57 15.28 -31.09
N SER A 274 7.54 15.39 -30.20
CA SER A 274 8.59 16.40 -30.27
C SER A 274 9.96 15.74 -30.17
N GLU A 275 10.79 16.07 -31.12
CA GLU A 275 12.14 15.54 -31.31
C GLU A 275 13.12 16.02 -30.23
N GLY A 276 14.01 15.12 -29.83
CA GLY A 276 15.38 15.44 -29.42
C GLY A 276 15.68 15.60 -27.94
N SER A 277 15.92 14.47 -27.26
CA SER A 277 17.04 14.28 -26.32
C SER A 277 16.99 12.85 -25.78
N THR A 278 18.09 12.12 -25.87
CA THR A 278 18.25 10.74 -25.39
C THR A 278 18.38 10.69 -23.86
N PRO A 279 17.44 10.10 -23.12
CA PRO A 279 17.68 9.71 -21.74
C PRO A 279 18.11 8.24 -21.69
N THR A 280 19.17 7.98 -20.99
CA THR A 280 19.60 6.62 -20.63
C THR A 280 18.61 6.07 -19.62
N THR A 281 17.73 5.17 -20.04
CA THR A 281 16.70 4.59 -19.18
C THR A 281 17.16 3.22 -18.73
N THR A 282 17.39 3.04 -17.44
CA THR A 282 17.51 1.72 -16.83
C THR A 282 16.11 1.20 -16.57
N VAL A 283 15.67 0.18 -17.30
CA VAL A 283 14.34 -0.41 -17.17
C VAL A 283 14.42 -1.62 -16.24
N THR A 284 13.73 -1.54 -15.10
CA THR A 284 13.50 -2.69 -14.23
C THR A 284 12.09 -3.23 -14.49
N ILE A 285 11.96 -4.45 -15.02
CA ILE A 285 10.67 -5.10 -15.31
C ILE A 285 10.25 -5.88 -14.08
N THR A 286 9.11 -5.54 -13.47
CA THR A 286 8.62 -6.14 -12.21
C THR A 286 7.32 -6.91 -12.29
N ALA A 287 6.56 -6.88 -13.38
CA ALA A 287 5.35 -7.69 -13.55
C ALA A 287 4.96 -7.87 -15.02
N ILE A 288 4.20 -8.92 -15.33
CA ILE A 288 3.66 -9.25 -16.66
C ILE A 288 2.14 -9.38 -16.51
N ASP A 289 1.37 -8.80 -17.45
CA ASP A 289 -0.09 -8.93 -17.51
C ASP A 289 -0.54 -10.31 -18.04
N GLU A 290 -1.85 -10.57 -18.01
CA GLU A 290 -2.46 -11.84 -18.48
C GLU A 290 -2.22 -12.11 -19.97
N THR A 291 -1.73 -11.14 -20.73
CA THR A 291 -1.40 -11.26 -22.16
C THR A 291 0.09 -11.52 -22.42
N GLY A 292 0.90 -11.55 -21.34
CA GLY A 292 2.35 -11.79 -21.43
C GLY A 292 3.19 -10.56 -21.80
N ALA A 293 2.59 -9.37 -21.77
CA ALA A 293 3.33 -8.13 -21.94
C ALA A 293 3.95 -7.66 -20.61
N PRO A 294 5.19 -7.16 -20.60
CA PRO A 294 5.80 -6.67 -19.38
C PRO A 294 5.08 -5.42 -18.89
N LEU A 295 4.48 -5.49 -17.68
CA LEU A 295 4.05 -4.30 -16.98
C LEU A 295 5.30 -3.50 -16.62
N GLN A 296 5.48 -2.35 -17.24
CA GLN A 296 6.49 -1.41 -16.81
C GLN A 296 6.13 -0.94 -15.40
N ALA A 297 6.90 -1.37 -14.40
CA ALA A 297 6.93 -0.66 -13.14
C ALA A 297 7.40 0.76 -13.46
N GLN A 298 6.49 1.72 -13.39
CA GLN A 298 6.91 3.12 -13.34
C GLN A 298 7.86 3.23 -12.15
N PRO A 299 9.08 3.75 -12.32
CA PRO A 299 9.88 4.13 -11.20
C PRO A 299 9.00 5.08 -10.38
N THR A 300 8.83 4.82 -9.09
CA THR A 300 8.32 5.80 -8.16
C THR A 300 9.33 6.94 -8.21
N ALA A 301 9.10 7.89 -9.11
CA ALA A 301 9.91 9.08 -9.20
C ALA A 301 9.85 9.70 -7.79
N THR A 302 11.00 9.86 -7.17
CA THR A 302 11.13 10.59 -5.92
C THR A 302 10.64 12.00 -6.23
N ARG A 303 9.36 12.28 -5.90
CA ARG A 303 8.73 13.57 -6.20
C ARG A 303 9.43 14.63 -5.38
N SER A 304 9.71 15.76 -6.00
CA SER A 304 10.15 16.95 -5.27
C SER A 304 9.08 17.31 -4.23
N ARG A 305 9.49 17.71 -3.02
CA ARG A 305 8.55 18.26 -2.02
C ARG A 305 7.75 19.45 -2.55
N ASN A 306 8.25 20.12 -3.57
CA ASN A 306 7.59 21.25 -4.24
C ASN A 306 6.50 20.80 -5.24
N ASP A 307 6.38 19.51 -5.55
CA ASP A 307 5.28 18.98 -6.35
C ASP A 307 4.06 18.73 -5.45
N VAL A 308 3.14 19.68 -5.45
CA VAL A 308 1.89 19.61 -4.69
C VAL A 308 0.68 19.20 -5.53
N SER A 309 0.89 18.75 -6.77
CA SER A 309 -0.19 18.43 -7.74
C SER A 309 -1.23 17.41 -7.23
N ASN A 310 -0.82 16.51 -6.34
CA ASN A 310 -1.70 15.52 -5.70
C ASN A 310 -1.85 15.75 -4.18
N ALA A 311 -1.41 16.90 -3.67
CA ALA A 311 -1.52 17.18 -2.25
C ALA A 311 -2.98 17.44 -1.87
N ARG A 312 -3.41 16.82 -0.78
CA ARG A 312 -4.68 17.11 -0.12
C ARG A 312 -4.58 18.39 0.70
N SER A 313 -3.44 18.58 1.32
CA SER A 313 -3.07 19.83 2.01
C SER A 313 -1.58 20.11 1.84
N ALA A 314 -1.22 21.39 1.81
CA ALA A 314 0.17 21.83 1.82
C ALA A 314 0.32 23.11 2.66
N VAL A 315 1.47 23.28 3.27
CA VAL A 315 1.86 24.52 3.95
C VAL A 315 3.02 25.14 3.20
N PHE A 316 2.79 26.35 2.74
CA PHE A 316 3.78 27.20 2.08
C PHE A 316 4.33 28.22 3.08
N ARG A 317 5.61 28.52 2.97
CA ARG A 317 6.25 29.65 3.65
C ARG A 317 6.60 30.70 2.60
N ILE A 318 6.02 31.89 2.74
CA ILE A 318 6.27 33.06 1.89
C ILE A 318 7.22 33.96 2.67
N LEU A 319 8.39 34.20 2.13
CA LEU A 319 9.42 35.07 2.72
C LEU A 319 9.15 36.52 2.45
N PRO A 320 9.73 37.47 3.24
CA PRO A 320 9.55 38.90 3.02
C PRO A 320 10.01 39.40 1.64
N ASP A 321 10.96 38.73 1.02
CA ASP A 321 11.46 39.04 -0.34
C ASP A 321 10.58 38.45 -1.47
N GLY A 322 9.53 37.69 -1.11
CA GLY A 322 8.59 37.06 -2.03
C GLY A 322 8.97 35.62 -2.43
N ALA A 323 10.10 35.09 -1.99
CA ALA A 323 10.43 33.69 -2.23
C ALA A 323 9.44 32.77 -1.47
N THR A 324 9.11 31.63 -2.06
CA THR A 324 8.12 30.70 -1.51
C THR A 324 8.66 29.27 -1.49
N ASP A 325 8.56 28.63 -0.34
CA ASP A 325 8.94 27.23 -0.13
C ASP A 325 7.74 26.40 0.32
N VAL A 326 7.68 25.15 -0.12
CA VAL A 326 6.78 24.13 0.48
C VAL A 326 7.48 23.57 1.71
N VAL A 327 6.96 23.86 2.90
CA VAL A 327 7.51 23.33 4.14
C VAL A 327 6.89 21.99 4.54
N TRP A 328 5.64 21.75 4.14
CA TRP A 328 4.95 20.49 4.40
C TRP A 328 3.87 20.23 3.33
N SER A 329 3.67 18.95 2.97
CA SER A 329 2.54 18.54 2.13
C SER A 329 2.14 17.09 2.44
N SER A 330 0.86 16.78 2.23
CA SER A 330 0.33 15.43 2.39
C SER A 330 -0.72 15.11 1.33
N THR A 331 -0.66 13.92 0.79
CA THR A 331 -1.66 13.38 -0.15
C THR A 331 -2.86 12.74 0.57
N THR A 332 -2.75 12.47 1.86
CA THR A 332 -3.75 11.73 2.65
C THR A 332 -4.31 12.51 3.83
N ILE A 333 -3.50 13.37 4.45
CA ILE A 333 -3.87 14.11 5.66
C ILE A 333 -4.49 15.45 5.25
N THR A 334 -5.65 15.77 5.85
CA THR A 334 -6.24 17.12 5.77
C THR A 334 -5.83 17.91 7.00
N ALA A 335 -5.17 19.04 6.78
CA ALA A 335 -4.85 20.00 7.83
C ALA A 335 -5.95 21.09 7.90
N PHE A 336 -6.26 21.57 9.11
CA PHE A 336 -7.32 22.57 9.32
C PHE A 336 -6.84 23.83 10.02
N SER A 337 -5.73 23.77 10.72
CA SER A 337 -5.23 24.93 11.44
C SER A 337 -3.72 25.00 11.41
N ILE A 338 -3.20 26.23 11.39
CA ILE A 338 -1.76 26.50 11.52
C ILE A 338 -1.53 27.65 12.51
N THR A 339 -0.39 27.59 13.20
CA THR A 339 0.09 28.70 14.03
C THR A 339 1.61 28.65 14.11
N PRO A 340 2.34 29.79 14.23
CA PRO A 340 3.77 29.76 14.48
C PRO A 340 4.04 29.00 15.80
N ALA A 341 5.13 28.25 15.86
CA ALA A 341 5.55 27.59 17.08
C ALA A 341 6.13 28.60 18.09
N LEU A 342 6.10 28.24 19.39
CA LEU A 342 6.58 29.11 20.48
C LEU A 342 8.06 29.47 20.36
N THR A 343 8.87 28.58 19.76
CA THR A 343 10.34 28.73 19.67
C THR A 343 10.83 29.39 18.39
N GLY A 344 9.95 29.82 17.49
CA GLY A 344 10.33 30.37 16.19
C GLY A 344 10.96 29.34 15.23
N GLY A 345 11.03 29.67 13.93
CA GLY A 345 11.65 28.79 12.93
C GLY A 345 10.87 27.51 12.61
N SER A 346 9.65 27.36 13.11
CA SER A 346 8.74 26.27 12.83
C SER A 346 7.29 26.70 12.91
N VAL A 347 6.42 25.91 12.29
CA VAL A 347 4.96 26.09 12.29
C VAL A 347 4.29 24.83 12.85
N LEU A 348 3.23 25.02 13.62
CA LEU A 348 2.38 23.94 14.09
C LEU A 348 1.19 23.75 13.14
N ILE A 349 0.87 22.50 12.84
CA ILE A 349 -0.20 22.10 11.93
C ILE A 349 -1.16 21.19 12.67
N GLY A 350 -2.42 21.58 12.81
CA GLY A 350 -3.50 20.78 13.37
C GLY A 350 -4.25 20.05 12.25
N THR A 351 -4.49 18.75 12.42
CA THR A 351 -5.01 17.90 11.37
C THR A 351 -6.30 17.15 11.75
N ALA A 352 -7.01 16.61 10.74
CA ALA A 352 -8.12 15.66 10.92
C ALA A 352 -7.65 14.21 11.09
N ASP A 353 -6.37 13.92 10.96
CA ASP A 353 -5.85 12.59 11.19
C ASP A 353 -5.63 12.33 12.68
N LYS A 354 -6.59 11.68 13.34
CA LYS A 354 -6.54 11.34 14.76
C LYS A 354 -6.25 12.56 15.67
N GLY A 355 -6.67 13.77 15.28
CA GLY A 355 -6.41 15.00 16.03
C GLY A 355 -4.94 15.27 16.31
N ARG A 356 -4.07 14.97 15.36
CA ARG A 356 -2.63 15.14 15.48
C ARG A 356 -2.21 16.56 15.24
N ILE A 357 -1.22 17.00 16.02
CA ILE A 357 -0.52 18.26 15.82
C ILE A 357 0.92 17.95 15.43
N TYR A 358 1.33 18.44 14.26
CA TYR A 358 2.69 18.35 13.75
C TYR A 358 3.43 19.65 14.00
N SER A 359 4.70 19.58 14.36
CA SER A 359 5.65 20.69 14.34
C SER A 359 6.54 20.55 13.11
N VAL A 360 6.52 21.52 12.22
CA VAL A 360 7.25 21.50 10.96
C VAL A 360 8.27 22.64 10.95
N THR A 361 9.53 22.30 10.78
CA THR A 361 10.63 23.26 10.69
C THR A 361 10.71 23.88 9.29
N ASN A 362 11.38 25.02 9.15
CA ASN A 362 11.50 25.73 7.88
C ASN A 362 12.24 24.93 6.78
N ASP A 363 13.07 23.96 7.16
CA ASP A 363 13.74 23.02 6.24
C ASP A 363 12.87 21.79 5.89
N GLY A 364 11.62 21.76 6.39
CA GLY A 364 10.62 20.76 6.03
C GLY A 364 10.70 19.45 6.84
N ARG A 365 11.44 19.42 7.96
CA ARG A 365 11.40 18.29 8.89
C ARG A 365 10.14 18.40 9.75
N ASP A 366 9.37 17.33 9.82
CA ASP A 366 8.12 17.30 10.56
C ASP A 366 8.16 16.26 11.70
N THR A 367 7.77 16.70 12.87
CA THR A 367 7.63 15.90 14.09
C THR A 367 6.15 15.80 14.43
N LEU A 368 5.61 14.59 14.64
CA LEU A 368 4.35 14.45 15.35
C LEU A 368 4.55 14.90 16.78
N LEU A 369 4.10 16.12 17.09
CA LEU A 369 4.34 16.73 18.40
C LEU A 369 3.47 16.10 19.48
N LEU A 370 2.18 15.92 19.19
CA LEU A 370 1.22 15.26 20.07
C LEU A 370 -0.01 14.80 19.29
N GLN A 371 -0.77 13.88 19.90
CA GLN A 371 -2.07 13.42 19.43
C GLN A 371 -3.11 13.71 20.49
N SER A 372 -4.21 14.38 20.10
CA SER A 372 -5.34 14.64 20.99
C SER A 372 -6.23 13.40 21.12
N PRO A 373 -7.09 13.33 22.13
CA PRO A 373 -8.10 12.27 22.20
C PRO A 373 -9.22 12.44 21.16
N GLU A 374 -9.29 13.62 20.50
CA GLU A 374 -10.34 13.93 19.52
C GLU A 374 -9.86 13.71 18.08
N GLY A 375 -10.79 13.61 17.14
CA GLY A 375 -10.46 13.26 15.76
C GLY A 375 -9.81 14.38 14.93
N GLN A 376 -10.04 15.64 15.30
CA GLN A 376 -9.65 16.81 14.50
C GLN A 376 -9.24 17.99 15.39
N ILE A 377 -8.19 18.72 14.99
CA ILE A 377 -7.81 20.02 15.52
C ILE A 377 -8.20 21.10 14.52
N SER A 378 -9.30 21.78 14.79
CA SER A 378 -9.93 22.73 13.85
C SER A 378 -9.38 24.14 13.94
N SER A 379 -8.91 24.56 15.12
CA SER A 379 -8.35 25.91 15.31
C SER A 379 -7.24 25.91 16.35
N MET A 380 -6.20 26.71 16.14
CA MET A 380 -5.12 26.92 17.12
C MET A 380 -4.79 28.40 17.24
N ILE A 381 -4.52 28.85 18.46
CA ILE A 381 -4.10 30.23 18.73
C ILE A 381 -3.04 30.27 19.85
N VAL A 382 -2.08 31.17 19.68
CA VAL A 382 -0.97 31.38 20.63
C VAL A 382 -1.25 32.57 21.54
N LYS A 383 -0.99 32.41 22.84
CA LYS A 383 -0.95 33.54 23.80
C LYS A 383 0.20 33.34 24.76
N GLY A 384 1.18 34.22 24.71
CA GLY A 384 2.40 34.10 25.51
C GLY A 384 3.14 32.79 25.21
N ASN A 385 3.38 32.00 26.24
CA ASN A 385 4.05 30.69 26.14
C ASN A 385 3.06 29.50 26.14
N GLN A 386 1.82 29.74 25.74
CA GLN A 386 0.76 28.73 25.68
C GLN A 386 0.12 28.70 24.31
N ILE A 387 -0.25 27.50 23.88
CA ILE A 387 -1.03 27.25 22.67
C ILE A 387 -2.36 26.66 23.10
N TYR A 388 -3.43 27.26 22.58
CA TYR A 388 -4.79 26.77 22.72
C TYR A 388 -5.19 26.10 21.43
N ALA A 389 -5.70 24.89 21.52
CA ALA A 389 -6.15 24.09 20.40
C ALA A 389 -7.61 23.68 20.61
N ALA A 390 -8.44 24.00 19.65
CA ALA A 390 -9.84 23.59 19.65
C ALA A 390 -10.02 22.35 18.74
N SER A 391 -10.90 21.45 19.15
CA SER A 391 -11.21 20.24 18.42
C SER A 391 -12.63 20.24 17.88
N SER A 392 -12.84 19.45 16.82
CA SER A 392 -14.17 19.10 16.30
C SER A 392 -14.41 17.58 16.45
N ASN A 393 -15.67 17.17 16.31
CA ASN A 393 -16.29 15.88 16.63
C ASN A 393 -16.68 15.69 18.11
N GLN A 394 -16.05 16.37 19.01
CA GLN A 394 -16.48 16.82 20.32
C GLN A 394 -15.76 18.14 20.55
N GLY A 395 -16.50 19.24 20.57
CA GLY A 395 -15.95 20.58 20.63
C GLY A 395 -15.30 20.88 21.98
N LYS A 396 -14.02 20.56 22.09
CA LYS A 396 -13.21 20.78 23.29
C LYS A 396 -12.13 21.80 23.04
N LEU A 397 -11.77 22.51 24.10
CA LEU A 397 -10.62 23.39 24.12
C LEU A 397 -9.52 22.76 24.96
N PHE A 398 -8.35 22.60 24.36
CA PHE A 398 -7.12 22.12 24.99
C PHE A 398 -6.10 23.25 25.12
N ARG A 399 -5.15 23.04 26.02
CA ARG A 399 -3.97 23.90 26.18
C ARG A 399 -2.73 23.06 26.32
N PHE A 400 -1.64 23.48 25.69
CA PHE A 400 -0.30 22.91 25.85
C PHE A 400 0.78 24.00 25.74
N GLY A 401 1.97 23.69 26.16
CA GLY A 401 3.16 24.54 26.11
C GLY A 401 4.42 23.68 25.98
N ASN A 402 5.50 24.08 26.66
CA ASN A 402 6.77 23.36 26.62
C ASN A 402 6.89 22.28 27.74
N ASP A 403 5.96 22.24 28.68
CA ASP A 403 5.98 21.25 29.77
C ASP A 403 5.66 19.86 29.19
N LEU A 404 6.52 18.88 29.48
CA LEU A 404 6.31 17.52 29.04
C LEU A 404 5.43 16.73 30.01
N VAL A 405 4.77 15.70 29.51
CA VAL A 405 4.13 14.71 30.37
C VAL A 405 5.16 13.90 31.15
N SER A 406 4.81 13.38 32.32
CA SER A 406 5.65 12.48 33.10
C SER A 406 5.60 11.04 32.59
N GLU A 407 4.53 10.67 31.87
CA GLU A 407 4.31 9.34 31.30
C GLU A 407 3.57 9.49 29.96
N GLY A 408 3.99 8.68 28.98
CA GLY A 408 3.29 8.53 27.70
C GLY A 408 3.25 7.06 27.28
N SER A 409 2.36 6.73 26.36
CA SER A 409 2.24 5.39 25.80
C SER A 409 2.10 5.44 24.29
N TYR A 410 2.56 4.38 23.66
CA TYR A 410 2.36 4.17 22.22
C TYR A 410 1.88 2.75 21.98
N GLU A 411 0.82 2.58 21.19
CA GLU A 411 0.32 1.29 20.72
C GLU A 411 0.66 1.12 19.24
N SER A 412 1.33 0.01 18.90
CA SER A 412 1.71 -0.30 17.52
C SER A 412 0.49 -0.60 16.65
N PRO A 413 0.61 -0.53 15.31
CA PRO A 413 -0.35 -1.21 14.45
C PRO A 413 -0.34 -2.72 14.75
N VAL A 414 -1.41 -3.40 14.35
CA VAL A 414 -1.52 -4.87 14.44
C VAL A 414 -0.66 -5.50 13.35
N ARG A 415 0.18 -6.48 13.76
CA ARG A 415 0.94 -7.31 12.82
C ARG A 415 0.17 -8.58 12.50
N ASP A 416 -0.04 -8.87 11.22
CA ASP A 416 -0.55 -10.15 10.71
C ASP A 416 0.63 -11.08 10.39
N ALA A 417 0.75 -12.17 11.11
CA ALA A 417 1.71 -13.23 10.83
C ALA A 417 1.25 -14.19 9.71
N LYS A 418 0.09 -13.91 9.06
CA LYS A 418 -0.57 -14.71 8.03
C LYS A 418 -1.12 -16.05 8.54
N LEU A 419 -0.39 -16.71 9.40
CA LEU A 419 -0.75 -17.98 10.03
C LEU A 419 -0.65 -17.86 11.56
N ILE A 420 -1.20 -18.83 12.29
CA ILE A 420 -0.98 -18.91 13.73
C ILE A 420 0.53 -19.03 13.98
N ALA A 421 1.08 -18.14 14.77
CA ALA A 421 2.50 -18.05 15.06
C ALA A 421 2.81 -18.35 16.54
N THR A 422 4.02 -18.81 16.77
CA THR A 422 4.66 -18.83 18.07
C THR A 422 5.50 -17.57 18.20
N TRP A 423 5.31 -16.86 19.31
CA TRP A 423 6.02 -15.62 19.56
C TRP A 423 7.34 -15.91 20.27
N GLY A 424 8.42 -15.31 19.75
CA GLY A 424 9.77 -15.43 20.26
C GLY A 424 10.07 -14.34 21.29
N ARG A 425 11.08 -13.51 21.00
CA ARG A 425 11.47 -12.40 21.86
C ARG A 425 11.04 -11.07 21.28
N VAL A 426 10.83 -10.10 22.19
CA VAL A 426 10.72 -8.68 21.89
C VAL A 426 11.96 -7.96 22.45
N TRP A 427 12.56 -7.11 21.64
CA TRP A 427 13.69 -6.24 22.04
C TRP A 427 13.50 -4.86 21.40
N TRP A 428 14.27 -3.89 21.88
CA TRP A 428 14.18 -2.52 21.37
C TRP A 428 15.48 -1.76 21.56
N ARG A 429 15.64 -0.69 20.79
CA ARG A 429 16.72 0.28 20.96
C ARG A 429 16.15 1.56 21.57
N GLY A 430 16.68 1.99 22.70
CA GLY A 430 16.23 3.15 23.43
C GLY A 430 16.98 3.35 24.74
N ALA A 431 16.68 4.43 25.42
CA ALA A 431 17.25 4.72 26.73
C ALA A 431 16.19 5.29 27.69
N GLY A 432 16.43 5.15 28.98
CA GLY A 432 15.56 5.65 30.03
C GLY A 432 14.55 4.61 30.52
N ASN A 433 13.43 5.07 31.03
CA ASN A 433 12.41 4.21 31.65
C ASN A 433 11.36 3.79 30.62
N ILE A 434 11.58 2.64 30.00
CA ILE A 434 10.77 2.05 28.95
C ILE A 434 10.22 0.71 29.44
N GLU A 435 8.93 0.47 29.25
CA GLU A 435 8.27 -0.81 29.45
C GLU A 435 7.55 -1.22 28.17
N VAL A 436 7.65 -2.49 27.79
CA VAL A 436 6.98 -3.04 26.63
C VAL A 436 6.03 -4.16 27.06
N GLN A 437 4.87 -4.23 26.42
CA GLN A 437 3.86 -5.26 26.62
C GLN A 437 3.37 -5.74 25.25
N THR A 438 2.88 -6.97 25.18
CA THR A 438 2.30 -7.54 23.97
C THR A 438 0.92 -8.11 24.23
N ARG A 439 0.07 -8.14 23.21
CA ARG A 439 -1.21 -8.89 23.19
C ARG A 439 -1.38 -9.55 21.84
N THR A 440 -2.19 -10.60 21.79
CA THR A 440 -2.37 -11.43 20.61
C THR A 440 -3.83 -11.82 20.42
N GLY A 441 -4.19 -12.10 19.16
CA GLY A 441 -5.54 -12.51 18.82
C GLY A 441 -5.63 -13.16 17.43
N ASN A 442 -6.82 -13.68 17.11
CA ASN A 442 -7.09 -14.28 15.79
C ASN A 442 -8.07 -13.43 14.95
N GLY A 443 -8.58 -12.33 15.49
CA GLY A 443 -9.29 -11.28 14.75
C GLY A 443 -8.35 -10.17 14.32
N GLU A 444 -8.58 -9.55 13.17
CA GLU A 444 -7.74 -8.47 12.63
C GLU A 444 -7.74 -7.21 13.53
N ARG A 445 -8.88 -6.95 14.18
CA ARG A 445 -9.04 -5.81 15.09
C ARG A 445 -9.02 -6.27 16.54
N PRO A 446 -8.22 -5.64 17.40
CA PRO A 446 -8.24 -5.92 18.82
C PRO A 446 -9.62 -5.64 19.45
N ASP A 447 -10.17 -6.65 20.08
CA ASP A 447 -11.44 -6.60 20.80
C ASP A 447 -11.39 -7.49 22.07
N ALA A 448 -12.53 -7.76 22.68
CA ALA A 448 -12.63 -8.60 23.87
C ALA A 448 -12.24 -10.08 23.66
N THR A 449 -12.04 -10.51 22.41
CA THR A 449 -11.58 -11.89 22.07
C THR A 449 -10.06 -12.00 21.99
N TRP A 450 -9.34 -10.89 22.05
CA TRP A 450 -7.89 -10.88 22.15
C TRP A 450 -7.44 -11.19 23.58
N SER A 451 -6.19 -11.63 23.74
CA SER A 451 -5.59 -11.74 25.05
C SER A 451 -5.49 -10.38 25.73
N ASP A 452 -5.45 -10.37 27.06
CA ASP A 452 -5.01 -9.19 27.81
C ASP A 452 -3.58 -8.82 27.44
N TRP A 453 -3.19 -7.58 27.75
CA TRP A 453 -1.80 -7.17 27.67
C TRP A 453 -0.94 -8.02 28.61
N SER A 454 0.20 -8.47 28.12
CA SER A 454 1.18 -9.22 28.91
C SER A 454 1.70 -8.39 30.09
N SER A 455 2.38 -9.04 31.01
CA SER A 455 3.19 -8.32 32.00
C SER A 455 4.23 -7.45 31.30
N SER A 456 4.53 -6.27 31.87
CA SER A 456 5.55 -5.35 31.35
C SER A 456 6.93 -5.97 31.42
N VAL A 457 7.69 -5.85 30.32
CA VAL A 457 9.09 -6.23 30.24
C VAL A 457 9.97 -4.97 30.10
N LYS A 458 11.18 -5.02 30.64
CA LYS A 458 12.05 -3.84 30.79
C LYS A 458 13.47 -4.03 30.25
N ASN A 459 13.86 -5.27 29.92
CA ASN A 459 15.20 -5.52 29.36
C ASN A 459 15.23 -5.20 27.86
N PRO A 460 16.00 -4.20 27.40
CA PRO A 460 16.05 -3.85 25.97
C PRO A 460 16.67 -4.95 25.10
N ASP A 461 17.56 -5.80 25.65
CA ASP A 461 18.30 -6.81 24.88
C ASP A 461 17.47 -8.06 24.54
N GLY A 462 16.24 -8.15 25.04
CA GLY A 462 15.30 -9.20 24.67
C GLY A 462 14.59 -9.88 25.83
N ASN A 463 13.31 -10.02 25.67
CA ASN A 463 12.40 -10.67 26.62
C ASN A 463 11.53 -11.68 25.89
N GLN A 464 11.33 -12.85 26.50
CA GLN A 464 10.40 -13.83 25.95
C GLN A 464 8.98 -13.29 26.00
N ILE A 465 8.27 -13.31 24.86
CA ILE A 465 6.87 -12.95 24.78
C ILE A 465 6.02 -14.04 25.44
N SER A 466 5.18 -13.64 26.40
CA SER A 466 4.29 -14.55 27.13
C SER A 466 2.86 -14.59 26.59
N SER A 467 2.54 -13.75 25.61
CA SER A 467 1.23 -13.75 24.96
C SER A 467 0.96 -15.08 24.23
N PRO A 468 -0.27 -15.59 24.20
CA PRO A 468 -0.59 -16.88 23.60
C PRO A 468 -0.34 -16.91 22.08
N ARG A 469 -0.20 -18.12 21.53
CA ARG A 469 -0.10 -18.32 20.08
C ARG A 469 -1.34 -17.80 19.39
N ALA A 470 -1.16 -17.02 18.34
CA ALA A 470 -2.23 -16.46 17.54
C ALA A 470 -1.71 -15.99 16.17
N ARG A 471 -2.60 -15.57 15.28
CA ARG A 471 -2.25 -15.01 13.97
C ARG A 471 -1.79 -13.57 14.05
N PHE A 472 -2.38 -12.78 14.96
CA PHE A 472 -2.10 -11.35 15.07
C PHE A 472 -1.42 -11.02 16.39
N ILE A 473 -0.52 -10.04 16.35
CA ILE A 473 0.14 -9.49 17.54
C ILE A 473 0.13 -7.96 17.47
N GLN A 474 0.05 -7.36 18.64
CA GLN A 474 0.25 -5.93 18.86
C GLN A 474 1.15 -5.74 20.07
N TRP A 475 2.05 -4.77 20.02
CA TRP A 475 2.83 -4.34 21.17
C TRP A 475 2.46 -2.92 21.58
N ARG A 476 2.65 -2.61 22.84
CA ARG A 476 2.62 -1.24 23.34
C ARG A 476 3.83 -0.96 24.20
N THR A 477 4.23 0.32 24.22
CA THR A 477 5.25 0.79 25.14
C THR A 477 4.68 1.85 26.06
N VAL A 478 5.20 1.89 27.29
CA VAL A 478 5.01 2.98 28.25
C VAL A 478 6.37 3.61 28.49
N VAL A 479 6.44 4.91 28.29
CA VAL A 479 7.64 5.73 28.39
C VAL A 479 7.44 6.69 29.55
N ARG A 480 8.39 6.73 30.51
CA ARG A 480 8.31 7.62 31.67
C ARG A 480 9.52 8.55 31.75
N SER A 481 9.30 9.74 32.32
CA SER A 481 10.41 10.65 32.62
C SER A 481 11.41 9.99 33.57
N GLY A 482 12.69 10.07 33.22
CA GLY A 482 13.80 9.59 34.07
C GLY A 482 14.49 10.73 34.81
N ALA A 483 15.13 10.43 35.93
CA ALA A 483 16.01 11.39 36.60
C ALA A 483 17.32 11.54 35.83
N GLY A 484 17.50 12.69 35.16
CA GLY A 484 18.80 13.11 34.62
C GLY A 484 19.03 12.83 33.12
N SER A 485 18.23 12.00 32.44
CA SER A 485 18.38 11.77 31.00
C SER A 485 17.02 11.65 30.32
N PRO A 486 16.86 12.20 29.12
CA PRO A 486 15.60 12.03 28.37
C PRO A 486 15.37 10.55 28.03
N THR A 487 14.14 10.09 28.17
CA THR A 487 13.72 8.76 27.73
C THR A 487 13.33 8.82 26.25
N TRP A 488 13.88 7.90 25.46
CA TRP A 488 13.60 7.79 24.04
C TRP A 488 13.61 6.34 23.57
N LEU A 489 12.84 6.03 22.52
CA LEU A 489 12.71 4.71 21.89
C LEU A 489 12.80 4.89 20.39
N GLU A 490 13.69 4.13 19.72
CA GLU A 490 13.95 4.25 18.29
C GLU A 490 13.35 3.11 17.47
N ASP A 491 13.52 1.86 17.94
CA ASP A 491 12.92 0.71 17.28
C ASP A 491 12.39 -0.32 18.28
N VAL A 492 11.44 -1.10 17.83
CA VAL A 492 10.94 -2.30 18.53
C VAL A 492 10.88 -3.43 17.54
N SER A 493 11.49 -4.55 17.90
CA SER A 493 11.56 -5.76 17.10
C SER A 493 10.88 -6.92 17.82
N VAL A 494 10.10 -7.70 17.07
CA VAL A 494 9.38 -8.89 17.54
C VAL A 494 9.75 -10.07 16.64
N ALA A 495 10.38 -11.11 17.23
CA ALA A 495 10.61 -12.36 16.53
C ALA A 495 9.39 -13.27 16.65
N TYR A 496 9.03 -13.93 15.57
CA TYR A 496 7.96 -14.93 15.58
C TYR A 496 8.20 -16.02 14.54
N LEU A 497 7.54 -17.16 14.74
CA LEU A 497 7.60 -18.30 13.86
C LEU A 497 6.17 -18.70 13.49
N PRO A 498 5.73 -18.52 12.23
CA PRO A 498 4.47 -19.07 11.76
C PRO A 498 4.45 -20.58 11.84
N ARG A 499 3.28 -21.16 12.08
CA ARG A 499 3.10 -22.63 12.05
C ARG A 499 3.34 -23.13 10.62
N ASN A 500 4.17 -24.16 10.48
CA ASN A 500 4.34 -24.82 9.20
C ASN A 500 3.02 -25.47 8.73
N VAL A 501 2.67 -25.28 7.45
CA VAL A 501 1.47 -25.80 6.78
C VAL A 501 1.92 -26.50 5.51
N ALA A 502 1.34 -27.66 5.22
CA ALA A 502 1.70 -28.42 4.03
C ALA A 502 1.49 -27.61 2.74
N PRO A 503 2.42 -27.68 1.80
CA PRO A 503 2.26 -27.08 0.48
C PRO A 503 1.08 -27.71 -0.26
N GLU A 504 0.50 -26.97 -1.19
CA GLU A 504 -0.62 -27.42 -2.02
C GLU A 504 -0.21 -27.44 -3.49
N VAL A 505 -0.42 -28.59 -4.17
CA VAL A 505 -0.30 -28.66 -5.62
C VAL A 505 -1.64 -28.30 -6.24
N LEU A 506 -1.72 -27.15 -6.88
CA LEU A 506 -2.97 -26.57 -7.40
C LEU A 506 -3.41 -27.21 -8.71
N THR A 507 -2.47 -27.41 -9.64
CA THR A 507 -2.74 -27.94 -10.97
C THR A 507 -1.62 -28.85 -11.44
N ILE A 508 -1.95 -29.83 -12.31
CA ILE A 508 -0.98 -30.58 -13.11
C ILE A 508 -1.52 -30.58 -14.54
N THR A 509 -0.73 -30.07 -15.47
CA THR A 509 -1.05 -29.99 -16.90
C THR A 509 -0.08 -30.83 -17.69
N ALA A 510 -0.58 -31.78 -18.47
CA ALA A 510 0.21 -32.47 -19.49
C ALA A 510 0.20 -31.61 -20.77
N LEU A 511 1.39 -31.30 -21.28
CA LEU A 511 1.51 -30.54 -22.53
C LEU A 511 1.24 -31.44 -23.73
N PRO A 512 0.93 -30.88 -24.90
CA PRO A 512 0.79 -31.63 -26.13
C PRO A 512 2.00 -32.49 -26.43
N ILE A 513 1.78 -33.64 -27.06
CA ILE A 513 2.83 -34.58 -27.44
C ILE A 513 3.87 -33.87 -28.31
N GLY A 514 5.14 -34.17 -28.07
CA GLY A 514 6.24 -33.55 -28.78
C GLY A 514 6.69 -32.20 -28.25
N VAL A 515 5.98 -31.61 -27.27
CA VAL A 515 6.38 -30.36 -26.64
C VAL A 515 7.21 -30.66 -25.40
N GLY A 516 8.50 -30.33 -25.46
CA GLY A 516 9.43 -30.37 -24.34
C GLY A 516 9.53 -29.01 -23.66
N LEU A 517 9.82 -29.02 -22.36
CA LEU A 517 10.18 -27.86 -21.57
C LEU A 517 11.64 -27.97 -21.12
N GLN A 518 12.36 -26.89 -21.23
CA GLN A 518 13.75 -26.80 -20.80
C GLN A 518 13.94 -25.55 -19.98
N GLN A 519 14.63 -25.68 -18.86
CA GLN A 519 15.02 -24.54 -18.05
C GLN A 519 16.01 -23.67 -18.86
N ILE A 520 15.76 -22.36 -18.86
CA ILE A 520 16.74 -21.39 -19.33
C ILE A 520 17.69 -21.15 -18.16
N ALA A 521 19.00 -21.25 -18.42
CA ALA A 521 19.97 -20.90 -17.39
C ALA A 521 19.69 -19.47 -16.90
N GLN A 522 19.45 -19.32 -15.62
CA GLN A 522 19.32 -18.00 -15.01
C GLN A 522 20.60 -17.22 -15.28
N VAL A 523 20.47 -15.92 -15.55
CA VAL A 523 21.62 -15.03 -15.61
C VAL A 523 22.35 -15.17 -14.28
N ALA A 524 23.61 -15.61 -14.35
CA ALA A 524 24.43 -15.78 -13.17
C ALA A 524 24.44 -14.45 -12.38
N ILE A 525 24.20 -14.53 -11.08
CA ILE A 525 24.40 -13.41 -10.17
C ILE A 525 25.83 -12.91 -10.41
N ASP A 526 26.02 -11.59 -10.48
CA ASP A 526 27.34 -11.00 -10.65
C ASP A 526 28.31 -11.65 -9.64
N PRO A 527 29.42 -12.25 -10.10
CA PRO A 527 30.41 -12.89 -9.23
C PRO A 527 30.93 -11.96 -8.12
N ASN A 528 30.87 -10.65 -8.35
CA ASN A 528 31.25 -9.66 -7.32
C ASN A 528 30.24 -9.60 -6.16
N VAL A 529 28.97 -9.82 -6.42
CA VAL A 529 27.92 -9.91 -5.37
C VAL A 529 28.13 -11.18 -4.56
N GLU A 530 28.39 -12.30 -5.20
CA GLU A 530 28.65 -13.58 -4.54
C GLU A 530 29.95 -13.52 -3.71
N SER A 531 31.00 -12.91 -4.23
CA SER A 531 32.28 -12.75 -3.53
C SER A 531 32.24 -11.71 -2.40
N SER A 532 31.28 -10.78 -2.40
CA SER A 532 31.11 -9.77 -1.35
C SER A 532 30.47 -10.32 -0.07
N GLY A 533 29.93 -11.54 -0.12
CA GLY A 533 29.20 -12.15 1.00
C GLY A 533 27.84 -11.52 1.26
N LEU A 534 27.34 -10.70 0.35
CA LEU A 534 25.98 -10.15 0.42
C LEU A 534 24.96 -11.21 0.06
N ASP A 535 23.84 -11.26 0.78
CA ASP A 535 22.72 -12.11 0.42
C ASP A 535 22.12 -11.63 -0.91
N PRO A 536 22.04 -12.47 -1.94
CA PRO A 536 21.44 -12.10 -3.23
C PRO A 536 20.01 -11.58 -3.14
N SER A 537 19.26 -11.96 -2.12
CA SER A 537 17.89 -11.48 -1.88
C SER A 537 17.80 -9.98 -1.58
N VAL A 538 18.91 -9.36 -1.18
CA VAL A 538 19.00 -7.88 -0.97
C VAL A 538 18.76 -7.13 -2.29
N PHE A 539 19.05 -7.76 -3.44
CA PHE A 539 18.85 -7.16 -4.77
C PHE A 539 17.44 -7.41 -5.36
N GLY A 540 16.55 -7.96 -4.55
CA GLY A 540 15.18 -8.29 -4.94
C GLY A 540 15.03 -9.73 -5.50
N PRO A 541 13.79 -10.21 -5.65
CA PRO A 541 13.55 -11.55 -6.17
C PRO A 541 14.05 -11.66 -7.62
N VAL A 542 14.86 -12.67 -7.89
CA VAL A 542 15.28 -12.99 -9.25
C VAL A 542 14.04 -13.35 -10.06
N ALA A 543 13.77 -12.62 -11.14
CA ALA A 543 12.64 -12.89 -12.00
C ALA A 543 12.72 -14.33 -12.53
N GLN A 544 11.71 -15.15 -12.23
CA GLN A 544 11.64 -16.50 -12.77
C GLN A 544 11.39 -16.42 -14.28
N VAL A 545 12.37 -16.82 -15.07
CA VAL A 545 12.23 -16.89 -16.52
C VAL A 545 11.40 -18.13 -16.86
N PRO A 546 10.29 -18.00 -17.62
CA PRO A 546 9.48 -19.17 -17.99
C PRO A 546 10.32 -20.16 -18.81
N PRO A 547 10.08 -21.48 -18.65
CA PRO A 547 10.83 -22.50 -19.34
C PRO A 547 10.66 -22.37 -20.86
N ARG A 548 11.75 -22.59 -21.59
CA ARG A 548 11.72 -22.60 -23.05
C ARG A 548 10.99 -23.83 -23.56
N ARG A 549 10.04 -23.64 -24.47
CA ARG A 549 9.41 -24.71 -25.22
C ARG A 549 10.29 -25.12 -26.40
N PHE A 550 10.44 -26.42 -26.60
CA PHE A 550 11.09 -26.99 -27.78
C PHE A 550 10.24 -28.14 -28.30
N TYR A 551 10.45 -28.49 -29.57
CA TYR A 551 9.77 -29.64 -30.15
C TYR A 551 10.78 -30.81 -30.29
N GLN A 552 10.38 -31.96 -29.75
CA GLN A 552 11.10 -33.22 -29.89
C GLN A 552 10.06 -34.35 -29.95
N ARG A 553 10.19 -35.19 -31.01
CA ARG A 553 9.32 -36.35 -31.17
C ARG A 553 9.37 -37.24 -29.91
N GLY A 554 8.21 -37.65 -29.44
CA GLY A 554 8.08 -38.50 -28.24
C GLY A 554 8.19 -37.75 -26.91
N ALA A 555 8.55 -36.46 -26.88
CA ALA A 555 8.61 -35.69 -25.64
C ALA A 555 7.25 -35.59 -24.95
N ARG A 556 7.22 -35.82 -23.62
CA ARG A 556 6.08 -35.66 -22.75
C ARG A 556 6.45 -34.75 -21.60
N SER A 557 5.81 -33.58 -21.53
CA SER A 557 6.05 -32.62 -20.46
C SER A 557 4.85 -32.50 -19.56
N PHE A 558 5.14 -32.44 -18.28
CA PHE A 558 4.19 -32.16 -17.21
C PHE A 558 4.61 -30.86 -16.55
N GLN A 559 3.67 -29.96 -16.38
CA GLN A 559 3.87 -28.70 -15.69
C GLN A 559 2.82 -28.61 -14.57
N TRP A 560 3.21 -28.06 -13.42
CA TRP A 560 2.31 -27.90 -12.28
C TRP A 560 2.44 -26.53 -11.66
N GLN A 561 1.42 -26.15 -10.92
CA GLN A 561 1.44 -25.01 -10.03
C GLN A 561 1.33 -25.51 -8.60
N ALA A 562 2.13 -24.97 -7.72
CA ALA A 562 2.07 -25.27 -6.30
C ALA A 562 2.34 -23.99 -5.51
N GLU A 563 1.74 -23.89 -4.32
CA GLU A 563 1.96 -22.81 -3.39
C GLU A 563 2.25 -23.34 -1.99
N ASP A 564 3.05 -22.57 -1.27
CA ASP A 564 3.26 -22.75 0.15
C ASP A 564 2.83 -21.50 0.90
N ARG A 565 1.94 -21.65 1.89
CA ARG A 565 1.39 -20.53 2.65
C ARG A 565 2.38 -19.89 3.63
N ASN A 566 3.46 -20.60 3.95
CA ASN A 566 4.59 -20.09 4.72
C ASN A 566 5.57 -19.30 3.84
N GLY A 567 5.53 -19.53 2.52
CA GLY A 567 6.49 -19.00 1.55
C GLY A 567 7.77 -19.84 1.48
N ASP A 568 7.73 -21.09 1.95
CA ASP A 568 8.88 -22.01 1.93
C ASP A 568 9.25 -22.41 0.50
N THR A 569 10.52 -22.66 0.28
CA THR A 569 11.05 -23.16 -0.99
C THR A 569 10.57 -24.60 -1.20
N LEU A 570 9.94 -24.86 -2.35
CA LEU A 570 9.41 -26.19 -2.65
C LEU A 570 10.39 -27.06 -3.44
N GLU A 571 10.39 -28.33 -3.10
CA GLU A 571 11.03 -29.40 -3.84
C GLU A 571 9.96 -30.40 -4.28
N TYR A 572 10.06 -30.89 -5.51
CA TYR A 572 9.04 -31.75 -6.08
C TYR A 572 9.56 -33.14 -6.37
N SER A 573 8.65 -34.13 -6.26
CA SER A 573 8.85 -35.50 -6.76
C SER A 573 7.68 -35.86 -7.66
N ILE A 574 7.97 -36.43 -8.80
CA ILE A 574 6.98 -36.87 -9.78
C ILE A 574 6.95 -38.40 -9.84
N TYR A 575 5.75 -38.94 -9.81
CA TYR A 575 5.47 -40.36 -9.86
C TYR A 575 4.49 -40.65 -10.99
N TYR A 576 4.50 -41.91 -11.44
CA TYR A 576 3.55 -42.39 -12.41
C TYR A 576 2.98 -43.77 -12.01
N ARG A 577 1.82 -44.10 -12.48
CA ARG A 577 1.26 -45.43 -12.48
C ARG A 577 0.42 -45.71 -13.73
N PRO A 578 0.38 -46.95 -14.25
CA PRO A 578 -0.65 -47.34 -15.22
C PRO A 578 -2.06 -47.07 -14.65
N PHE A 579 -2.99 -46.71 -15.52
CA PHE A 579 -4.35 -46.31 -15.12
C PHE A 579 -5.07 -47.42 -14.33
N ASN A 580 -4.85 -48.66 -14.69
CA ASN A 580 -5.45 -49.84 -14.08
C ASN A 580 -4.68 -50.39 -12.84
N GLU A 581 -3.55 -49.81 -12.49
CA GLU A 581 -2.76 -50.14 -11.30
C GLU A 581 -3.01 -49.17 -10.15
N GLN A 582 -2.66 -49.57 -8.91
CA GLN A 582 -2.77 -48.70 -7.74
C GLN A 582 -1.40 -48.18 -7.24
N THR A 583 -0.32 -48.85 -7.61
CA THR A 583 1.02 -48.58 -7.08
C THR A 583 1.73 -47.53 -7.92
N PHE A 584 2.11 -46.41 -7.29
CA PHE A 584 2.92 -45.37 -7.92
C PHE A 584 4.40 -45.75 -7.89
N ARG A 585 5.09 -45.50 -8.99
CA ARG A 585 6.54 -45.62 -9.19
C ARG A 585 7.16 -44.24 -9.32
N LEU A 586 8.31 -44.04 -8.67
CA LEU A 586 9.04 -42.76 -8.77
C LEU A 586 9.56 -42.58 -10.21
N LEU A 587 9.29 -41.42 -10.78
CA LEU A 587 9.80 -41.00 -12.08
C LEU A 587 11.03 -40.12 -11.92
N LYS A 588 10.93 -39.10 -11.05
CA LYS A 588 12.03 -38.21 -10.69
C LYS A 588 11.77 -37.58 -9.32
N ASP A 589 12.82 -37.36 -8.54
CA ASP A 589 12.81 -36.66 -7.26
C ASP A 589 13.70 -35.40 -7.31
N LYS A 590 13.63 -34.64 -6.25
CA LYS A 590 14.45 -33.43 -6.00
C LYS A 590 14.41 -32.42 -7.14
N LEU A 591 13.26 -32.26 -7.76
CA LEU A 591 13.04 -31.23 -8.77
C LEU A 591 12.84 -29.87 -8.07
N ARG A 592 13.50 -28.85 -8.57
CA ARG A 592 13.33 -27.46 -8.15
C ARG A 592 12.39 -26.69 -9.07
N ASP A 593 12.29 -27.18 -10.31
CA ASP A 593 11.41 -26.59 -11.32
C ASP A 593 10.00 -27.14 -11.17
N ASN A 594 9.02 -26.37 -11.57
CA ASN A 594 7.61 -26.74 -11.58
C ASN A 594 7.17 -27.45 -12.86
N PHE A 595 8.12 -28.12 -13.53
CA PHE A 595 7.88 -28.93 -14.71
C PHE A 595 8.89 -30.08 -14.80
N PHE A 596 8.51 -31.08 -15.58
CA PHE A 596 9.40 -32.16 -15.94
C PHE A 596 9.08 -32.69 -17.34
N THR A 597 10.10 -32.96 -18.15
CA THR A 597 9.99 -33.50 -19.49
C THR A 597 10.62 -34.88 -19.52
N ILE A 598 9.87 -35.87 -20.00
CA ILE A 598 10.37 -37.23 -20.26
C ILE A 598 10.36 -37.51 -21.75
N ASP A 599 11.22 -38.45 -22.17
CA ASP A 599 11.03 -39.16 -23.42
C ASP A 599 9.89 -40.17 -23.23
N GLY A 600 8.86 -40.12 -24.09
CA GLY A 600 7.73 -41.07 -24.03
C GLY A 600 8.18 -42.53 -24.09
N ALA A 601 9.25 -42.83 -24.80
CA ALA A 601 9.84 -44.17 -24.87
C ALA A 601 10.30 -44.74 -23.51
N THR A 602 10.37 -43.90 -22.47
CA THR A 602 10.66 -44.33 -21.08
C THR A 602 9.51 -45.18 -20.49
N LEU A 603 8.28 -45.00 -20.99
CA LEU A 603 7.10 -45.72 -20.55
C LEU A 603 6.54 -46.59 -21.69
N ALA A 604 6.03 -47.75 -21.37
CA ALA A 604 5.31 -48.59 -22.35
C ALA A 604 4.02 -47.87 -22.81
N ASP A 605 3.51 -48.27 -23.97
CA ASP A 605 2.24 -47.79 -24.47
C ASP A 605 1.11 -48.10 -23.49
N GLY A 606 0.23 -47.12 -23.27
CA GLY A 606 -0.85 -47.24 -22.33
C GLY A 606 -1.30 -45.93 -21.72
N ARG A 607 -2.28 -46.04 -20.83
CA ARG A 607 -2.87 -44.94 -20.12
C ARG A 607 -2.31 -44.81 -18.71
N TYR A 608 -1.89 -43.63 -18.31
CA TYR A 608 -1.16 -43.38 -17.06
C TYR A 608 -1.79 -42.26 -16.26
N VAL A 609 -1.56 -42.30 -14.96
CA VAL A 609 -1.84 -41.19 -14.02
C VAL A 609 -0.51 -40.72 -13.44
N ILE A 610 -0.28 -39.44 -13.50
CA ILE A 610 0.90 -38.79 -12.94
C ILE A 610 0.52 -38.21 -11.57
N LYS A 611 1.42 -38.39 -10.59
CA LYS A 611 1.31 -37.78 -9.27
C LYS A 611 2.49 -36.85 -9.04
N VAL A 612 2.20 -35.61 -8.64
CA VAL A 612 3.20 -34.67 -8.17
C VAL A 612 3.07 -34.50 -6.68
N VAL A 613 4.20 -34.61 -5.99
CA VAL A 613 4.32 -34.37 -4.54
C VAL A 613 5.22 -33.15 -4.38
N ALA A 614 4.70 -32.11 -3.76
CA ALA A 614 5.46 -30.93 -3.32
C ALA A 614 5.89 -31.13 -1.87
N SER A 615 7.10 -30.74 -1.53
CA SER A 615 7.64 -30.77 -0.18
C SER A 615 8.31 -29.45 0.17
N ASP A 616 8.06 -28.94 1.38
CA ASP A 616 8.71 -27.79 1.99
C ASP A 616 10.05 -28.13 2.68
N GLY A 617 10.54 -29.35 2.41
CA GLY A 617 11.76 -29.89 3.03
C GLY A 617 13.04 -29.07 2.89
N PRO A 618 13.24 -28.25 1.85
CA PRO A 618 14.42 -27.40 1.74
C PRO A 618 14.59 -26.39 2.89
N ASP A 619 13.49 -25.82 3.39
CA ASP A 619 13.50 -24.79 4.44
C ASP A 619 13.11 -25.36 5.81
N ASN A 620 12.74 -26.65 5.89
CA ASN A 620 12.28 -27.29 7.12
C ASN A 620 13.13 -28.48 7.53
N PRO A 621 13.40 -28.69 8.85
CA PRO A 621 14.13 -29.86 9.33
C PRO A 621 13.42 -31.18 8.99
N LEU A 622 14.23 -32.26 8.90
CA LEU A 622 13.77 -33.62 8.48
C LEU A 622 12.53 -34.14 9.22
N GLY A 623 12.34 -33.79 10.49
CA GLY A 623 11.20 -34.22 11.28
C GLY A 623 9.94 -33.36 11.17
N GLN A 624 9.99 -32.27 10.42
CA GLN A 624 8.94 -31.25 10.40
C GLN A 624 8.54 -30.81 9.00
N LYS A 625 9.24 -31.34 7.98
CA LYS A 625 8.83 -31.13 6.59
C LYS A 625 7.45 -31.72 6.34
N LEU A 626 6.66 -31.02 5.59
CA LEU A 626 5.33 -31.43 5.17
C LEU A 626 5.31 -31.63 3.66
N THR A 627 4.29 -32.36 3.21
CA THR A 627 4.12 -32.63 1.78
C THR A 627 2.65 -32.48 1.39
N GLY A 628 2.43 -31.99 0.17
CA GLY A 628 1.14 -32.00 -0.48
C GLY A 628 1.22 -32.72 -1.82
N GLU A 629 0.17 -33.41 -2.24
CA GLU A 629 0.17 -34.18 -3.49
C GLU A 629 -1.09 -33.92 -4.32
N ARG A 630 -0.95 -34.11 -5.63
CA ARG A 630 -2.05 -34.09 -6.57
C ARG A 630 -1.85 -35.13 -7.68
N LEU A 631 -2.98 -35.64 -8.20
CA LEU A 631 -3.02 -36.50 -9.35
C LEU A 631 -3.41 -35.72 -10.61
N SER A 632 -2.80 -36.11 -11.74
CA SER A 632 -3.21 -35.59 -13.05
C SER A 632 -4.50 -36.23 -13.54
N GLU A 633 -5.12 -35.66 -14.56
CA GLU A 633 -5.99 -36.39 -15.45
C GLU A 633 -5.20 -37.50 -16.12
N PRO A 634 -5.86 -38.58 -16.56
CA PRO A 634 -5.18 -39.67 -17.28
C PRO A 634 -4.54 -39.19 -18.57
N VAL A 635 -3.31 -39.66 -18.82
CA VAL A 635 -2.46 -39.29 -19.97
C VAL A 635 -2.14 -40.54 -20.76
N ASP A 636 -2.33 -40.43 -22.08
CA ASP A 636 -2.00 -41.53 -22.98
C ASP A 636 -0.54 -41.41 -23.47
N ILE A 637 0.16 -42.55 -23.40
CA ILE A 637 1.51 -42.75 -23.95
C ILE A 637 1.38 -43.70 -25.10
N ASP A 638 1.91 -43.36 -26.27
CA ASP A 638 1.91 -44.17 -27.46
C ASP A 638 3.20 -43.93 -28.24
N ASN A 639 4.02 -44.93 -28.31
CA ASN A 639 5.32 -44.96 -28.99
C ASN A 639 5.29 -45.81 -30.24
N THR A 640 4.18 -46.49 -30.52
CA THR A 640 4.06 -47.47 -31.61
C THR A 640 3.63 -46.76 -32.89
N PRO A 641 4.45 -46.83 -33.95
CA PRO A 641 4.07 -46.25 -35.26
C PRO A 641 2.93 -47.02 -35.90
N PRO A 642 2.08 -46.33 -36.69
CA PRO A 642 1.11 -47.02 -37.54
C PRO A 642 1.79 -48.04 -38.46
N VAL A 643 1.20 -49.21 -38.66
CA VAL A 643 1.64 -50.22 -39.61
C VAL A 643 0.98 -49.95 -40.94
N VAL A 644 1.77 -49.43 -41.90
CA VAL A 644 1.29 -49.17 -43.25
C VAL A 644 1.56 -50.38 -44.13
N LYS A 645 0.55 -50.84 -44.89
CA LYS A 645 0.62 -51.99 -45.81
C LYS A 645 0.06 -51.60 -47.16
N VAL A 646 0.64 -52.18 -48.21
CA VAL A 646 0.05 -52.16 -49.55
C VAL A 646 -0.94 -53.30 -49.63
N MET A 647 -2.22 -52.98 -49.93
CA MET A 647 -3.33 -53.92 -49.97
C MET A 647 -3.44 -54.62 -51.34
N ASP A 648 -3.23 -53.87 -52.43
CA ASP A 648 -3.30 -54.41 -53.76
C ASP A 648 -2.01 -54.18 -54.53
N GLN A 649 -1.53 -55.18 -55.25
CA GLN A 649 -0.39 -55.05 -56.16
C GLN A 649 -0.87 -54.33 -57.43
N PRO A 650 -0.18 -53.26 -57.83
CA PRO A 650 -0.56 -52.56 -59.06
C PRO A 650 -0.41 -53.45 -60.29
N GLN A 651 -1.40 -53.47 -61.11
CA GLN A 651 -1.34 -54.23 -62.39
C GLN A 651 -0.52 -53.43 -63.42
N ALA A 652 0.50 -54.11 -63.99
CA ALA A 652 1.32 -53.57 -65.05
C ALA A 652 0.49 -53.25 -66.32
N GLY A 653 0.68 -52.05 -66.95
CA GLY A 653 0.16 -51.72 -68.28
C GLY A 653 -1.16 -50.94 -68.30
N ARG A 654 -1.69 -50.47 -67.20
CA ARG A 654 -2.83 -49.52 -67.16
C ARG A 654 -2.41 -48.08 -67.34
N ASP A 655 -3.26 -47.27 -68.04
CA ASP A 655 -3.00 -45.86 -68.27
C ASP A 655 -3.00 -45.02 -66.96
N ASN A 656 -3.74 -45.51 -65.92
CA ASN A 656 -3.74 -44.97 -64.60
C ASN A 656 -3.28 -46.03 -63.59
N VAL A 657 -2.33 -45.67 -62.75
CA VAL A 657 -1.81 -46.54 -61.69
C VAL A 657 -2.57 -46.19 -60.39
N ARG A 658 -3.33 -47.19 -59.90
CA ARG A 658 -4.05 -47.07 -58.61
C ARG A 658 -3.41 -48.05 -57.60
N VAL A 659 -3.12 -47.51 -56.41
CA VAL A 659 -2.57 -48.29 -55.30
C VAL A 659 -3.40 -48.03 -54.04
N VAL A 660 -3.74 -49.09 -53.32
CA VAL A 660 -4.45 -48.99 -52.05
C VAL A 660 -3.49 -49.34 -50.91
N PHE A 661 -3.43 -48.44 -49.96
CA PHE A 661 -2.69 -48.63 -48.74
C PHE A 661 -3.67 -48.77 -47.55
N SER A 662 -3.38 -49.58 -46.56
CA SER A 662 -3.98 -49.51 -45.22
C SER A 662 -2.96 -48.97 -44.22
N ALA A 663 -3.44 -48.24 -43.26
CA ALA A 663 -2.67 -47.84 -42.08
C ALA A 663 -3.43 -48.29 -40.83
N ASP A 664 -2.77 -49.11 -40.03
CA ASP A 664 -3.34 -49.71 -38.81
C ASP A 664 -2.51 -49.21 -37.61
N ASP A 665 -3.14 -48.60 -36.65
CA ASP A 665 -2.55 -48.28 -35.36
C ASP A 665 -3.22 -49.03 -34.22
N ALA A 666 -2.41 -49.63 -33.35
CA ALA A 666 -2.90 -50.49 -32.28
C ALA A 666 -3.31 -49.72 -31.01
N THR A 667 -2.83 -48.51 -30.85
CA THR A 667 -2.91 -47.76 -29.61
C THR A 667 -3.68 -46.45 -29.77
N SER A 668 -3.46 -45.73 -30.88
CA SER A 668 -4.05 -44.45 -31.14
C SER A 668 -4.81 -44.39 -32.47
N LYS A 669 -5.18 -43.22 -32.92
CA LYS A 669 -5.88 -43.02 -34.19
C LYS A 669 -4.97 -42.46 -35.24
N ILE A 670 -5.21 -42.79 -36.49
CA ILE A 670 -4.57 -42.17 -37.62
C ILE A 670 -5.05 -40.70 -37.69
N ARG A 671 -4.12 -39.78 -37.84
CA ARG A 671 -4.39 -38.35 -37.86
C ARG A 671 -4.30 -37.77 -39.28
N LYS A 672 -3.33 -38.25 -40.04
CA LYS A 672 -3.07 -37.81 -41.43
C LYS A 672 -2.18 -38.79 -42.16
N ALA A 673 -2.20 -38.70 -43.46
CA ALA A 673 -1.24 -39.37 -44.31
C ALA A 673 -0.72 -38.44 -45.44
N ASP A 674 0.50 -38.70 -45.89
CA ASP A 674 1.10 -38.02 -47.03
C ASP A 674 1.62 -39.07 -48.03
N ILE A 675 1.64 -38.72 -49.31
CA ILE A 675 2.13 -39.55 -50.40
C ILE A 675 3.29 -38.87 -51.11
N SER A 676 4.21 -39.68 -51.58
CA SER A 676 5.32 -39.28 -52.48
C SER A 676 5.45 -40.26 -53.62
N ILE A 677 5.66 -39.74 -54.82
CA ILE A 677 5.95 -40.53 -56.04
C ILE A 677 7.41 -40.20 -56.43
N ASP A 678 8.23 -41.24 -56.61
CA ASP A 678 9.64 -41.14 -56.98
C ASP A 678 10.49 -40.23 -56.08
N GLY A 679 10.16 -40.17 -54.80
CA GLY A 679 10.86 -39.32 -53.84
C GLY A 679 10.60 -37.82 -53.99
N ALA A 680 9.58 -37.44 -54.78
CA ALA A 680 9.15 -36.04 -54.89
C ALA A 680 8.58 -35.50 -53.56
N THR A 681 8.17 -34.24 -53.54
CA THR A 681 7.55 -33.59 -52.38
C THR A 681 6.36 -34.39 -51.86
N TRP A 682 6.31 -34.61 -50.56
CA TRP A 682 5.20 -35.26 -49.90
C TRP A 682 3.93 -34.38 -50.02
N LEU A 683 2.85 -34.97 -50.52
CA LEU A 683 1.54 -34.34 -50.67
C LEU A 683 0.55 -34.98 -49.72
N PRO A 684 -0.37 -34.20 -49.10
CA PRO A 684 -1.39 -34.77 -48.22
C PRO A 684 -2.35 -35.65 -49.03
N ILE A 685 -2.77 -36.77 -48.42
CA ILE A 685 -3.81 -37.66 -48.92
C ILE A 685 -4.85 -37.89 -47.81
N PHE A 686 -6.12 -37.92 -48.20
CA PHE A 686 -7.22 -38.24 -47.27
C PHE A 686 -7.57 -39.73 -47.38
N PRO A 687 -8.06 -40.36 -46.29
CA PRO A 687 -8.59 -41.70 -46.37
C PRO A 687 -9.80 -41.79 -47.30
N ASP A 688 -10.15 -43.03 -47.66
CA ASP A 688 -11.20 -43.29 -48.64
C ASP A 688 -12.63 -42.83 -48.16
N ASP A 689 -12.84 -42.70 -46.85
CA ASP A 689 -14.03 -42.12 -46.28
C ASP A 689 -13.95 -40.61 -46.10
N GLY A 690 -12.79 -40.00 -46.36
CA GLY A 690 -12.53 -38.55 -46.30
C GLY A 690 -12.11 -37.99 -44.98
N ILE A 691 -12.11 -38.75 -43.86
CA ILE A 691 -11.77 -38.26 -42.51
C ILE A 691 -10.84 -39.26 -41.78
N ALA A 692 -9.67 -38.83 -41.42
CA ALA A 692 -8.71 -39.63 -40.64
C ALA A 692 -9.08 -39.54 -39.15
N ASP A 693 -9.89 -40.47 -38.65
CA ASP A 693 -10.44 -40.47 -37.28
C ASP A 693 -10.50 -41.85 -36.60
N SER A 694 -9.97 -42.89 -37.24
CA SER A 694 -9.96 -44.23 -36.71
C SER A 694 -8.56 -44.80 -36.54
N GLY A 695 -8.42 -45.94 -35.83
CA GLY A 695 -7.17 -46.71 -35.74
C GLY A 695 -6.84 -47.48 -37.03
N HIS A 696 -7.81 -47.64 -37.92
CA HIS A 696 -7.62 -48.30 -39.20
C HIS A 696 -8.16 -47.37 -40.33
N GLU A 697 -7.26 -47.01 -41.26
CA GLU A 697 -7.64 -46.15 -42.40
C GLU A 697 -7.11 -46.79 -43.71
N THR A 698 -7.89 -46.55 -44.77
CA THR A 698 -7.48 -46.97 -46.13
C THR A 698 -7.31 -45.75 -47.00
N PHE A 699 -6.32 -45.79 -47.87
CA PHE A 699 -5.91 -44.67 -48.72
C PHE A 699 -5.79 -45.17 -50.15
N THR A 700 -6.65 -44.75 -51.03
CA THR A 700 -6.55 -45.04 -52.45
C THR A 700 -5.76 -43.94 -53.15
N VAL A 701 -4.60 -44.29 -53.65
CA VAL A 701 -3.73 -43.40 -54.42
C VAL A 701 -4.00 -43.57 -55.89
N ASP A 702 -4.46 -42.51 -56.58
CA ASP A 702 -4.45 -42.44 -58.01
C ASP A 702 -3.24 -41.67 -58.51
N ALA A 703 -2.21 -42.35 -58.99
CA ALA A 703 -0.98 -41.74 -59.40
C ALA A 703 -1.06 -41.13 -60.83
N GLY A 704 -2.22 -41.20 -61.46
CA GLY A 704 -2.40 -40.66 -62.80
C GLY A 704 -1.53 -41.30 -63.85
N ALA A 705 -1.26 -40.57 -64.92
CA ALA A 705 -0.42 -41.02 -66.02
C ALA A 705 1.07 -40.89 -65.67
N LEU A 706 1.71 -42.00 -65.27
CA LEU A 706 3.14 -42.09 -65.05
C LEU A 706 3.90 -42.21 -66.39
N THR A 707 5.15 -41.81 -66.43
CA THR A 707 6.07 -42.02 -67.60
C THR A 707 6.47 -43.52 -67.74
N PRO A 708 6.89 -44.01 -68.91
CA PRO A 708 7.40 -45.38 -69.01
C PRO A 708 8.63 -45.58 -68.12
N GLY A 709 8.63 -46.63 -67.30
CA GLY A 709 9.75 -46.93 -66.40
C GLY A 709 9.25 -47.52 -65.00
N GLU A 710 10.23 -47.59 -64.11
CA GLU A 710 9.90 -47.96 -62.71
C GLU A 710 9.63 -46.72 -61.87
N HIS A 711 8.55 -46.76 -61.13
CA HIS A 711 8.11 -45.69 -60.24
C HIS A 711 7.92 -46.23 -58.82
N THR A 712 8.31 -45.47 -57.84
CA THR A 712 8.10 -45.79 -56.44
C THR A 712 7.01 -44.90 -55.84
N ILE A 713 5.91 -45.51 -55.37
CA ILE A 713 4.84 -44.78 -54.69
C ILE A 713 4.97 -45.11 -53.19
N SER A 714 5.13 -44.08 -52.38
CA SER A 714 5.37 -44.19 -50.96
C SER A 714 4.25 -43.46 -50.18
N LEU A 715 3.68 -44.11 -49.16
CA LEU A 715 2.75 -43.51 -48.23
C LEU A 715 3.39 -43.50 -46.85
N ARG A 716 3.26 -42.35 -46.17
CA ARG A 716 3.53 -42.25 -44.76
C ARG A 716 2.26 -41.83 -44.01
N SER A 717 1.95 -42.51 -42.92
CA SER A 717 0.81 -42.23 -42.07
C SER A 717 1.27 -41.80 -40.69
N PHE A 718 0.61 -40.84 -40.13
CA PHE A 718 0.89 -40.31 -38.80
C PHE A 718 -0.29 -40.63 -37.89
N ASP A 719 -0.02 -41.09 -36.69
CA ASP A 719 -1.00 -41.20 -35.64
C ASP A 719 -1.24 -39.89 -34.87
N THR A 720 -2.11 -39.89 -33.91
CA THR A 720 -2.37 -38.73 -33.02
C THR A 720 -1.21 -38.42 -32.07
N SER A 721 -0.31 -39.38 -31.84
CA SER A 721 0.88 -39.27 -31.00
C SER A 721 2.09 -38.74 -31.78
N GLY A 722 1.97 -38.64 -33.12
CA GLY A 722 3.03 -38.14 -33.99
C GLY A 722 4.01 -39.21 -34.44
N ASN A 723 3.74 -40.50 -34.14
CA ASN A 723 4.55 -41.59 -34.72
C ASN A 723 4.24 -41.74 -36.18
N VAL A 724 5.20 -42.30 -36.94
CA VAL A 724 5.13 -42.36 -38.41
C VAL A 724 5.41 -43.76 -38.88
N GLY A 725 4.47 -44.33 -39.57
CA GLY A 725 4.62 -45.56 -40.33
C GLY A 725 4.75 -45.26 -41.83
N THR A 726 5.50 -46.05 -42.55
CA THR A 726 5.70 -45.90 -44.01
C THR A 726 5.63 -47.24 -44.73
N ALA A 727 5.07 -47.20 -45.94
CA ALA A 727 5.22 -48.30 -46.89
C ALA A 727 5.45 -47.73 -48.29
N SER A 728 6.11 -48.54 -49.10
CA SER A 728 6.39 -48.19 -50.53
C SER A 728 6.11 -49.39 -51.44
N VAL A 729 5.69 -49.07 -52.64
CA VAL A 729 5.50 -50.07 -53.66
C VAL A 729 6.15 -49.60 -54.95
N THR A 730 6.84 -50.48 -55.63
CA THR A 730 7.41 -50.23 -56.98
C THR A 730 6.46 -50.70 -58.05
N VAL A 731 6.18 -49.81 -59.01
CA VAL A 731 5.27 -50.04 -60.12
C VAL A 731 6.06 -49.85 -61.42
N ARG A 732 5.89 -50.77 -62.37
CA ARG A 732 6.52 -50.65 -63.66
C ARG A 732 5.47 -50.31 -64.69
N LYS A 733 5.64 -49.22 -65.39
CA LYS A 733 4.77 -48.84 -66.51
C LYS A 733 5.39 -49.16 -67.84
#